data_32308ec709afde87b427fcb141ad5b11
#
_entry.id   32308ec709afde87b427fcb141ad5b11
#
_cell.length_a   1.000
_cell.length_b   1.000
_cell.length_c   1.000
_cell.angle_alpha   90.00
_cell.angle_beta   90.00
_cell.angle_gamma   90.00
#
_symmetry.space_group_name_H-M   'P 1'
#
loop_
_entity.id
_entity.type
_entity.pdbx_description
1 polymer ?
#
loop_
_entity_poly.entity_id
_entity_poly.type
_entity_poly.pdbx_seq_one_letter_code
_entity_poly.pdbx_strand_id
1 'polypeptide(L)'
;MVGVGKGLPRSSVDAMGHPIHVTRRVMPMGTSARDRLAQLLAGDQAAGSGAAMLRLPGDALTLHVADVGPVTLPVRAAQAKRLIAVARPALFGQGEETLSDTSARDTWELTPDQVILEGASWDTHLSAALAHFRDDLGLPASSWLRAELHSLLVYGKGQFFLPHQDSEKHDDMVATLVVSLPSVHSGGELVVDDGGTERTYRGSRDDLVLVAFYADRRHEVRPVRSGYRVTLTFNLMLTGPTPTSDAGPVEQAARHLTEHFTSRATSRYGGRDLGEPTRLAFLLDHEYTQAGLRSNRFKGADAERVTVLREAAEQAGCETALALAEIKETWDALPAGESWRYGGYDDEYDDPGDDPEDDNAYDLNELIDDEITLGWWISPDGSGEETINLPLGDHEVCAVTPSRSLTPYNSDYEGYMGNYGNTVDRWYRRAAVVVWLKEKSFAARAEAGSAWALKTLLNRIDVGDLEGARSDAASLEPFWLHIEAHALTPALEVAAGLRDPMAARVVLATFHLEMLTADHAPLLAAVARVYGDPWVQDLIGNWDSARGFVGVERTNWVGDTLLPLSQVLRESEAAPLADHVGDRVWRWLSGRVDTWVRHDHTDRRRSNLAELGRPLARLLEAVSDECGASITKALRAADDNVVELLVPALRAHRPPSRAAVVAIAQDCRDRLTRLVDSPGRAEDDWSIEWTGCGCGECLRLETFLGSRSERTHEWPLAKPGRQHVHRQIDDAGLPVRHTTRRQGRPFTLTLEKTEALFQQDQDTRRQAKRDLDWVVSAFWRDS
;
A
#
# COMPACT_ATOMS: atom_id res chain seq x y z
N MET A 1 -11.19 8.16 2.48
CA MET A 1 -10.46 9.33 2.98
C MET A 1 -10.59 9.35 4.50
N VAL A 2 -9.61 8.84 5.20
CA VAL A 2 -9.53 8.99 6.67
C VAL A 2 -8.06 9.23 6.97
N GLY A 3 -7.73 10.48 7.32
CA GLY A 3 -6.38 10.89 7.67
C GLY A 3 -5.95 10.31 9.01
N VAL A 4 -4.89 9.56 8.99
CA VAL A 4 -4.17 9.13 10.20
C VAL A 4 -3.21 10.25 10.57
N GLY A 5 -3.52 11.01 11.63
CA GLY A 5 -2.62 12.01 12.20
C GLY A 5 -1.41 11.34 12.84
N LYS A 6 -0.28 11.31 12.14
CA LYS A 6 1.03 11.07 12.75
C LYS A 6 1.52 12.37 13.40
N GLY A 7 1.75 12.36 14.70
CA GLY A 7 2.39 13.46 15.42
C GLY A 7 3.82 13.63 14.92
N LEU A 8 4.08 14.77 14.30
CA LEU A 8 5.41 15.21 13.87
C LEU A 8 6.30 15.52 15.10
N PRO A 9 7.60 15.22 15.06
CA PRO A 9 8.54 15.68 16.05
C PRO A 9 8.66 17.22 16.04
N ARG A 10 8.61 17.83 17.20
CA ARG A 10 8.76 19.29 17.37
C ARG A 10 10.12 19.72 16.83
N SER A 11 10.14 20.69 15.92
CA SER A 11 11.36 21.38 15.47
C SER A 11 12.10 21.94 16.67
N SER A 12 13.36 21.59 16.84
CA SER A 12 14.27 22.15 17.83
C SER A 12 14.76 23.51 17.33
N VAL A 13 14.44 24.57 18.08
CA VAL A 13 14.99 25.92 17.91
C VAL A 13 15.96 26.22 19.06
N ASP A 14 16.97 27.05 18.81
CA ASP A 14 17.88 27.54 19.86
C ASP A 14 17.18 28.53 20.80
N ALA A 15 17.88 28.95 21.85
CA ALA A 15 17.37 29.87 22.87
C ALA A 15 17.01 31.27 22.32
N MET A 16 17.28 31.58 21.05
CA MET A 16 16.99 32.85 20.37
C MET A 16 15.99 32.68 19.20
N GLY A 17 15.40 31.49 18.99
CA GLY A 17 14.37 31.26 17.97
C GLY A 17 14.88 31.02 16.56
N HIS A 18 16.17 30.77 16.35
CA HIS A 18 16.71 30.46 15.04
C HIS A 18 16.61 28.96 14.76
N PRO A 19 16.31 28.54 13.53
CA PRO A 19 16.33 27.12 13.17
C PRO A 19 17.75 26.59 13.28
N ILE A 20 17.91 25.54 14.08
CA ILE A 20 19.19 24.84 14.15
C ILE A 20 19.34 24.08 12.82
N HIS A 21 20.22 24.60 11.95
CA HIS A 21 20.73 23.84 10.80
C HIS A 21 21.47 22.60 11.34
N VAL A 22 20.81 21.48 11.40
CA VAL A 22 21.47 20.18 11.58
C VAL A 22 22.20 19.90 10.28
N THR A 23 23.46 20.34 10.20
CA THR A 23 24.36 19.89 9.15
C THR A 23 24.47 18.37 9.28
N ARG A 24 23.75 17.66 8.42
CA ARG A 24 23.90 16.22 8.24
C ARG A 24 25.37 15.94 7.93
N ARG A 25 26.08 15.35 8.89
CA ARG A 25 27.36 14.72 8.59
C ARG A 25 27.09 13.60 7.61
N VAL A 26 27.43 13.82 6.34
CA VAL A 26 27.59 12.74 5.37
C VAL A 26 28.65 11.82 5.96
N MET A 27 28.25 10.65 6.46
CA MET A 27 29.20 9.64 6.90
C MET A 27 30.06 9.26 5.70
N PRO A 28 31.37 9.07 5.87
CA PRO A 28 32.22 8.67 4.75
C PRO A 28 31.73 7.32 4.20
N MET A 29 31.44 7.28 2.88
CA MET A 29 31.14 6.05 2.15
C MET A 29 32.27 5.05 2.40
N GLY A 30 31.93 3.82 2.80
CA GLY A 30 32.89 2.71 2.83
C GLY A 30 33.10 2.01 4.16
N THR A 31 32.17 2.11 5.13
CA THR A 31 32.33 1.45 6.44
C THR A 31 31.47 0.21 6.65
N SER A 32 30.34 0.05 5.96
CA SER A 32 29.47 -1.11 6.12
C SER A 32 29.86 -2.30 5.22
N ALA A 33 29.49 -3.52 5.63
CA ALA A 33 29.74 -4.73 4.83
C ALA A 33 29.07 -4.65 3.46
N ARG A 34 27.84 -4.08 3.38
CA ARG A 34 27.12 -3.88 2.12
C ARG A 34 27.80 -2.87 1.19
N ASP A 35 28.39 -1.80 1.73
CA ASP A 35 29.11 -0.82 0.89
C ASP A 35 30.36 -1.43 0.29
N ARG A 36 31.08 -2.26 1.07
CA ARG A 36 32.24 -3.02 0.54
C ARG A 36 31.83 -4.08 -0.48
N LEU A 37 30.67 -4.72 -0.30
CA LEU A 37 30.11 -5.63 -1.28
C LEU A 37 29.78 -4.90 -2.58
N ALA A 38 29.13 -3.72 -2.50
CA ALA A 38 28.87 -2.90 -3.68
C ALA A 38 30.16 -2.48 -4.40
N GLN A 39 31.18 -2.06 -3.66
CA GLN A 39 32.50 -1.70 -4.23
C GLN A 39 33.16 -2.92 -4.92
N LEU A 40 33.12 -4.08 -4.29
CA LEU A 40 33.63 -5.32 -4.90
C LEU A 40 32.93 -5.66 -6.21
N LEU A 41 31.61 -5.56 -6.25
CA LEU A 41 30.77 -5.88 -7.41
C LEU A 41 30.73 -4.77 -8.46
N ALA A 42 31.25 -3.57 -8.15
CA ALA A 42 31.50 -2.54 -9.15
C ALA A 42 32.58 -2.98 -10.15
N GLY A 43 33.56 -3.79 -9.72
CA GLY A 43 34.61 -4.35 -10.54
C GLY A 43 35.53 -3.28 -11.19
N ASP A 44 36.60 -3.75 -11.84
CA ASP A 44 37.45 -2.93 -12.71
C ASP A 44 36.97 -2.95 -14.18
N GLN A 45 35.85 -3.61 -14.50
CA GLN A 45 35.38 -3.74 -15.86
C GLN A 45 34.81 -2.42 -16.35
N ALA A 46 35.31 -2.00 -17.52
CA ALA A 46 34.61 -1.01 -18.32
C ALA A 46 33.20 -1.56 -18.60
N ALA A 47 32.18 -0.95 -17.99
CA ALA A 47 30.80 -1.28 -18.30
C ALA A 47 30.64 -1.31 -19.81
N GLY A 48 30.11 -2.40 -20.37
CA GLY A 48 29.77 -2.47 -21.77
C GLY A 48 28.94 -1.26 -22.16
N SER A 49 29.06 -0.77 -23.38
CA SER A 49 28.22 0.33 -23.86
C SER A 49 26.76 -0.13 -23.88
N GLY A 50 25.82 0.70 -23.39
CA GLY A 50 24.38 0.41 -23.49
C GLY A 50 23.87 0.34 -24.94
N ALA A 51 24.66 0.84 -25.89
CA ALA A 51 24.39 0.79 -27.34
C ALA A 51 25.69 0.69 -28.15
N ALA A 52 25.66 -0.10 -29.21
CA ALA A 52 26.80 -0.34 -30.11
C ALA A 52 26.39 -0.15 -31.57
N MET A 53 27.33 0.26 -32.43
CA MET A 53 27.05 0.53 -33.83
C MET A 53 28.09 -0.14 -34.74
N LEU A 54 27.61 -0.75 -35.83
CA LEU A 54 28.46 -1.29 -36.90
C LEU A 54 27.94 -0.83 -38.27
N ARG A 55 28.85 -0.70 -39.27
CA ARG A 55 28.47 -0.45 -40.65
C ARG A 55 28.86 -1.65 -41.51
N LEU A 56 27.95 -2.02 -42.41
CA LEU A 56 28.19 -3.05 -43.41
C LEU A 56 27.96 -2.47 -44.83
N PRO A 57 28.63 -3.02 -45.85
CA PRO A 57 28.37 -2.66 -47.25
C PRO A 57 26.88 -2.83 -47.63
N GLY A 58 26.32 -1.92 -48.40
CA GLY A 58 24.92 -1.96 -48.81
C GLY A 58 24.53 -3.19 -49.63
N ASP A 59 25.48 -3.87 -50.28
CA ASP A 59 25.31 -5.10 -51.05
C ASP A 59 25.38 -6.37 -50.16
N ALA A 60 25.64 -6.23 -48.88
CA ALA A 60 25.65 -7.38 -47.94
C ALA A 60 24.27 -8.06 -47.76
N LEU A 61 23.18 -7.34 -48.07
CA LEU A 61 21.78 -7.77 -47.85
C LEU A 61 21.01 -7.77 -49.18
N THR A 62 20.31 -8.85 -49.49
CA THR A 62 19.28 -8.94 -50.52
C THR A 62 17.92 -9.01 -49.83
N LEU A 63 17.02 -8.05 -50.17
CA LEU A 63 15.70 -7.93 -49.54
C LEU A 63 14.61 -8.21 -50.57
N HIS A 64 13.68 -9.09 -50.23
CA HIS A 64 12.47 -9.35 -51.00
C HIS A 64 11.25 -9.16 -50.10
N VAL A 65 10.21 -8.46 -50.60
CA VAL A 65 8.97 -8.19 -49.85
C VAL A 65 7.81 -8.74 -50.63
N ALA A 66 6.90 -9.44 -49.94
CA ALA A 66 5.69 -9.99 -50.52
C ALA A 66 4.86 -8.89 -51.23
N ASP A 67 4.29 -9.18 -52.36
CA ASP A 67 3.50 -8.27 -53.22
C ASP A 67 4.25 -7.04 -53.76
N VAL A 68 5.50 -6.84 -53.40
CA VAL A 68 6.39 -5.77 -53.90
C VAL A 68 7.49 -6.32 -54.80
N GLY A 69 8.01 -7.53 -54.47
CA GLY A 69 9.13 -8.16 -55.14
C GLY A 69 10.48 -7.73 -54.55
N PRO A 70 11.58 -7.86 -55.32
CA PRO A 70 12.94 -7.49 -54.84
C PRO A 70 13.05 -5.98 -54.58
N VAL A 71 13.66 -5.61 -53.45
CA VAL A 71 13.95 -4.24 -53.08
C VAL A 71 15.44 -4.00 -53.28
N THR A 72 15.77 -3.11 -54.24
CA THR A 72 17.17 -2.75 -54.53
C THR A 72 17.67 -1.70 -53.53
N LEU A 73 18.89 -1.85 -53.07
CA LEU A 73 19.57 -0.87 -52.23
C LEU A 73 20.52 0.03 -53.06
N PRO A 74 20.58 1.32 -52.83
CA PRO A 74 19.80 2.10 -51.85
C PRO A 74 18.30 2.20 -52.23
N VAL A 75 17.44 2.18 -51.20
CA VAL A 75 15.97 2.27 -51.37
C VAL A 75 15.59 3.62 -51.97
N ARG A 76 14.93 3.56 -53.15
CA ARG A 76 14.46 4.78 -53.84
C ARG A 76 13.02 5.13 -53.41
N ALA A 77 12.66 6.41 -53.51
CA ALA A 77 11.36 6.91 -53.13
C ALA A 77 10.15 6.13 -53.78
N ALA A 78 10.31 5.67 -55.04
CA ALA A 78 9.30 4.85 -55.68
C ALA A 78 9.13 3.47 -55.07
N GLN A 79 10.21 2.88 -54.57
CA GLN A 79 10.18 1.61 -53.86
C GLN A 79 9.59 1.79 -52.45
N ALA A 80 9.99 2.82 -51.71
CA ALA A 80 9.43 3.11 -50.41
C ALA A 80 7.91 3.32 -50.47
N LYS A 81 7.40 3.99 -51.49
CA LYS A 81 5.94 4.13 -51.73
C LYS A 81 5.25 2.81 -52.00
N ARG A 82 5.91 1.85 -52.67
CA ARG A 82 5.33 0.51 -52.90
C ARG A 82 5.32 -0.31 -51.60
N LEU A 83 6.34 -0.18 -50.76
CA LEU A 83 6.37 -0.80 -49.43
C LEU A 83 5.22 -0.26 -48.57
N ILE A 84 5.02 1.05 -48.55
CA ILE A 84 3.91 1.69 -47.81
C ILE A 84 2.55 1.20 -48.30
N ALA A 85 2.40 0.95 -49.59
CA ALA A 85 1.11 0.53 -50.15
C ALA A 85 0.64 -0.87 -49.69
N VAL A 86 1.56 -1.71 -49.19
CA VAL A 86 1.28 -3.06 -48.66
C VAL A 86 1.53 -3.13 -47.14
N ALA A 87 1.96 -2.03 -46.49
CA ALA A 87 2.18 -1.92 -45.10
C ALA A 87 0.91 -1.52 -44.34
N ARG A 88 0.93 -1.76 -43.03
CA ARG A 88 -0.07 -1.26 -42.08
C ARG A 88 0.52 -0.11 -41.24
N PRO A 89 -0.30 0.76 -40.60
CA PRO A 89 0.19 1.62 -39.53
C PRO A 89 0.82 0.78 -38.42
N ALA A 90 1.98 1.21 -37.94
CA ALA A 90 2.67 0.48 -36.90
C ALA A 90 1.98 0.65 -35.55
N LEU A 91 1.89 -0.43 -34.80
CA LEU A 91 1.39 -0.44 -33.43
C LEU A 91 2.55 -0.22 -32.45
N PHE A 92 2.26 0.25 -31.24
CA PHE A 92 3.25 0.32 -30.15
C PHE A 92 2.64 -0.20 -28.85
N GLY A 93 3.49 -0.67 -27.95
CA GLY A 93 3.09 -1.15 -26.64
C GLY A 93 3.16 -0.03 -25.61
N GLN A 94 2.13 0.07 -24.76
CA GLN A 94 2.15 0.89 -23.55
C GLN A 94 1.70 0.02 -22.38
N GLY A 95 2.64 -0.34 -21.52
CA GLY A 95 2.38 -1.32 -20.46
C GLY A 95 2.04 -2.70 -21.06
N GLU A 96 0.89 -3.27 -20.71
CA GLU A 96 0.40 -4.56 -21.23
C GLU A 96 -0.47 -4.43 -22.49
N GLU A 97 -0.79 -3.21 -22.92
CA GLU A 97 -1.68 -2.96 -24.06
C GLU A 97 -0.90 -2.64 -25.33
N THR A 98 -1.48 -3.03 -26.48
CA THR A 98 -0.97 -2.67 -27.81
C THR A 98 -1.92 -1.64 -28.42
N LEU A 99 -1.41 -0.42 -28.65
CA LEU A 99 -2.20 0.72 -29.07
C LEU A 99 -1.82 1.19 -30.48
N SER A 100 -2.75 1.88 -31.13
CA SER A 100 -2.51 2.61 -32.38
C SER A 100 -2.77 4.09 -32.11
N ASP A 101 -1.70 4.85 -31.86
CA ASP A 101 -1.75 6.30 -31.65
C ASP A 101 -0.66 6.97 -32.49
N THR A 102 -1.10 7.72 -33.49
CA THR A 102 -0.20 8.43 -34.41
C THR A 102 0.46 9.66 -33.78
N SER A 103 0.02 10.11 -32.60
CA SER A 103 0.70 11.16 -31.85
C SER A 103 1.96 10.66 -31.12
N ALA A 104 2.00 9.37 -30.78
CA ALA A 104 3.15 8.71 -30.16
C ALA A 104 4.06 8.03 -31.20
N ARG A 105 3.47 7.32 -32.18
CA ARG A 105 4.19 6.60 -33.26
C ARG A 105 3.52 6.77 -34.59
N ASP A 106 4.15 7.50 -35.50
CA ASP A 106 3.70 7.63 -36.90
C ASP A 106 4.71 6.98 -37.83
N THR A 107 4.42 5.76 -38.28
CA THR A 107 5.24 4.99 -39.22
C THR A 107 4.46 3.83 -39.84
N TRP A 108 4.98 3.29 -40.92
CA TRP A 108 4.42 2.14 -41.62
C TRP A 108 5.19 0.87 -41.31
N GLU A 109 4.49 -0.24 -41.08
CA GLU A 109 5.07 -1.52 -40.69
C GLU A 109 4.69 -2.65 -41.63
N LEU A 110 5.69 -3.48 -41.98
CA LEU A 110 5.50 -4.80 -42.57
C LEU A 110 5.93 -5.88 -41.57
N THR A 111 5.12 -6.91 -41.48
CA THR A 111 5.35 -8.04 -40.57
C THR A 111 6.45 -8.99 -41.09
N PRO A 112 7.08 -9.81 -40.22
CA PRO A 112 8.18 -10.71 -40.64
C PRO A 112 7.81 -11.68 -41.77
N ASP A 113 6.56 -12.14 -41.83
CA ASP A 113 6.06 -13.05 -42.85
C ASP A 113 5.99 -12.41 -44.25
N GLN A 114 5.97 -11.08 -44.33
CA GLN A 114 6.01 -10.33 -45.59
C GLN A 114 7.45 -10.06 -46.09
N VAL A 115 8.49 -10.35 -45.27
CA VAL A 115 9.86 -9.92 -45.51
C VAL A 115 10.80 -11.14 -45.59
N ILE A 116 11.49 -11.29 -46.69
CA ILE A 116 12.47 -12.34 -46.89
C ILE A 116 13.85 -11.68 -47.04
N LEU A 117 14.76 -12.07 -46.17
CA LEU A 117 16.18 -11.66 -46.21
C LEU A 117 16.99 -12.79 -46.78
N GLU A 118 17.70 -12.56 -47.90
CA GLU A 118 18.44 -13.57 -48.62
C GLU A 118 19.90 -13.16 -48.77
N GLY A 119 20.74 -14.19 -48.93
CA GLY A 119 22.14 -14.04 -49.26
C GLY A 119 23.10 -14.67 -48.25
N ALA A 120 23.94 -15.62 -48.72
CA ALA A 120 24.99 -16.24 -47.91
C ALA A 120 25.96 -15.20 -47.32
N SER A 121 26.09 -14.04 -47.95
CA SER A 121 26.84 -12.87 -47.44
C SER A 121 26.18 -12.26 -46.22
N TRP A 122 24.82 -12.12 -46.21
CA TRP A 122 24.08 -11.54 -45.10
C TRP A 122 24.25 -12.37 -43.80
N ASP A 123 24.04 -13.67 -43.87
CA ASP A 123 24.15 -14.55 -42.70
C ASP A 123 25.57 -14.52 -42.08
N THR A 124 26.58 -14.43 -42.92
CA THR A 124 27.97 -14.32 -42.47
C THR A 124 28.24 -12.96 -41.81
N HIS A 125 27.79 -11.87 -42.42
CA HIS A 125 27.96 -10.53 -41.88
C HIS A 125 27.13 -10.33 -40.60
N LEU A 126 25.89 -10.82 -40.56
CA LEU A 126 25.03 -10.72 -39.37
C LEU A 126 25.65 -11.50 -38.22
N SER A 127 26.15 -12.73 -38.43
CA SER A 127 26.81 -13.54 -37.40
C SER A 127 28.05 -12.83 -36.83
N ALA A 128 28.86 -12.20 -37.68
CA ALA A 128 30.00 -11.42 -37.22
C ALA A 128 29.60 -10.16 -36.47
N ALA A 129 28.54 -9.47 -36.93
CA ALA A 129 27.99 -8.29 -36.24
C ALA A 129 27.42 -8.66 -34.86
N LEU A 130 26.72 -9.79 -34.75
CA LEU A 130 26.18 -10.25 -33.47
C LEU A 130 27.29 -10.60 -32.46
N ALA A 131 28.40 -11.21 -32.91
CA ALA A 131 29.56 -11.43 -32.06
C ALA A 131 30.20 -10.11 -31.58
N HIS A 132 30.32 -9.12 -32.47
CA HIS A 132 30.79 -7.77 -32.10
C HIS A 132 29.85 -7.08 -31.11
N PHE A 133 28.54 -7.11 -31.33
CA PHE A 133 27.57 -6.53 -30.41
C PHE A 133 27.53 -7.23 -29.06
N ARG A 134 27.71 -8.56 -28.99
CA ARG A 134 27.88 -9.27 -27.72
C ARG A 134 29.03 -8.66 -26.90
N ASP A 135 30.18 -8.45 -27.54
CA ASP A 135 31.37 -7.94 -26.85
C ASP A 135 31.22 -6.47 -26.47
N ASP A 136 30.69 -5.62 -27.35
CA ASP A 136 30.49 -4.19 -27.08
C ASP A 136 29.42 -3.91 -26.04
N LEU A 137 28.35 -4.71 -25.99
CA LEU A 137 27.32 -4.65 -24.96
C LEU A 137 27.77 -5.25 -23.62
N GLY A 138 28.98 -5.85 -23.53
CA GLY A 138 29.49 -6.45 -22.30
C GLY A 138 28.77 -7.73 -21.89
N LEU A 139 28.17 -8.46 -22.83
CA LEU A 139 27.54 -9.75 -22.56
C LEU A 139 28.59 -10.85 -22.36
N PRO A 140 28.25 -11.92 -21.58
CA PRO A 140 29.22 -12.98 -21.29
C PRO A 140 29.87 -13.58 -22.55
N ALA A 141 31.19 -13.72 -22.56
CA ALA A 141 31.95 -14.25 -23.70
C ALA A 141 31.56 -15.70 -24.07
N SER A 142 30.99 -16.45 -23.09
CA SER A 142 30.48 -17.81 -23.31
C SER A 142 29.08 -17.82 -23.95
N SER A 143 28.47 -16.70 -24.17
CA SER A 143 27.13 -16.55 -24.75
C SER A 143 27.18 -16.11 -26.20
N TRP A 144 26.06 -16.25 -26.91
CA TRP A 144 25.90 -15.77 -28.29
C TRP A 144 24.51 -15.15 -28.47
N LEU A 145 24.45 -14.14 -29.35
CA LEU A 145 23.19 -13.48 -29.72
C LEU A 145 22.58 -14.17 -30.96
N ARG A 146 21.25 -14.30 -30.97
CA ARG A 146 20.47 -14.72 -32.11
C ARG A 146 19.49 -13.59 -32.46
N ALA A 147 19.47 -13.16 -33.72
CA ALA A 147 18.56 -12.14 -34.19
C ALA A 147 17.31 -12.75 -34.79
N GLU A 148 16.13 -12.33 -34.32
CA GLU A 148 14.82 -12.64 -34.91
C GLU A 148 14.22 -11.41 -35.50
N LEU A 149 13.87 -11.44 -36.82
CA LEU A 149 13.24 -10.31 -37.49
C LEU A 149 11.90 -10.01 -36.81
N HIS A 150 11.74 -8.77 -36.38
CA HIS A 150 10.50 -8.28 -35.76
C HIS A 150 9.63 -7.54 -36.77
N SER A 151 10.20 -6.58 -37.53
CA SER A 151 9.46 -5.82 -38.52
C SER A 151 10.37 -5.10 -39.52
N LEU A 152 9.78 -4.68 -40.64
CA LEU A 152 10.35 -3.67 -41.52
C LEU A 152 9.51 -2.41 -41.39
N LEU A 153 10.17 -1.28 -41.07
CA LEU A 153 9.55 0.01 -40.83
C LEU A 153 9.90 1.00 -41.96
N VAL A 154 8.91 1.80 -42.36
CA VAL A 154 9.09 2.86 -43.36
C VAL A 154 8.59 4.17 -42.78
N TYR A 155 9.48 5.12 -42.60
CA TYR A 155 9.16 6.49 -42.17
C TYR A 155 9.20 7.43 -43.36
N GLY A 156 8.11 8.10 -43.64
CA GLY A 156 8.02 9.21 -44.60
C GLY A 156 8.26 10.57 -43.94
N LYS A 157 8.15 11.67 -44.74
CA LYS A 157 8.32 13.03 -44.22
C LYS A 157 7.32 13.31 -43.10
N GLY A 158 7.82 13.82 -41.97
CA GLY A 158 7.09 14.19 -40.76
C GLY A 158 6.92 13.03 -39.80
N GLN A 159 7.12 11.79 -40.22
CA GLN A 159 6.92 10.60 -39.39
C GLN A 159 8.05 10.39 -38.41
N PHE A 160 7.73 9.84 -37.24
CA PHE A 160 8.59 9.76 -36.06
C PHE A 160 8.17 8.63 -35.12
N PHE A 161 8.92 8.43 -34.03
CA PHE A 161 8.51 7.65 -32.86
C PHE A 161 9.06 8.32 -31.61
N LEU A 162 8.18 8.71 -30.70
CA LEU A 162 8.55 9.41 -29.44
C LEU A 162 9.44 8.53 -28.55
N PRO A 163 10.13 9.11 -27.56
CA PRO A 163 10.96 8.38 -26.62
C PRO A 163 10.17 7.27 -25.89
N HIS A 164 10.65 6.03 -25.99
CA HIS A 164 10.02 4.84 -25.41
C HIS A 164 11.08 3.78 -25.09
N GLN A 165 10.66 2.73 -24.37
CA GLN A 165 11.43 1.51 -24.14
C GLN A 165 10.74 0.35 -24.87
N ASP A 166 11.53 -0.60 -25.38
CA ASP A 166 10.98 -1.77 -26.02
C ASP A 166 10.50 -2.78 -24.97
N SER A 167 9.29 -3.33 -25.14
CA SER A 167 8.83 -4.44 -24.33
C SER A 167 9.57 -5.72 -24.70
N GLU A 168 10.06 -6.48 -23.73
CA GLU A 168 10.63 -7.79 -23.96
C GLU A 168 9.55 -8.75 -24.50
N LYS A 169 9.69 -9.18 -25.76
CA LYS A 169 8.68 -10.02 -26.45
C LYS A 169 8.82 -11.51 -26.14
N HIS A 170 9.99 -11.92 -25.68
CA HIS A 170 10.34 -13.29 -25.34
C HIS A 170 11.25 -13.31 -24.10
N ASP A 171 11.20 -14.39 -23.34
CA ASP A 171 11.94 -14.57 -22.08
C ASP A 171 13.47 -14.41 -22.23
N ASP A 172 14.02 -14.75 -23.42
CA ASP A 172 15.46 -14.66 -23.70
C ASP A 172 15.85 -13.34 -24.41
N MET A 173 14.92 -12.42 -24.67
CA MET A 173 15.21 -11.14 -25.34
C MET A 173 15.95 -10.19 -24.40
N VAL A 174 17.15 -9.74 -24.82
CA VAL A 174 17.96 -8.82 -24.02
C VAL A 174 18.16 -7.45 -24.70
N ALA A 175 18.07 -7.39 -26.05
CA ALA A 175 18.37 -6.18 -26.80
C ALA A 175 17.54 -6.10 -28.09
N THR A 176 17.52 -4.90 -28.68
CA THR A 176 16.97 -4.62 -30.00
C THR A 176 18.11 -4.29 -30.97
N LEU A 177 18.01 -4.80 -32.20
CA LEU A 177 18.89 -4.42 -33.30
C LEU A 177 18.09 -3.69 -34.37
N VAL A 178 18.47 -2.46 -34.65
CA VAL A 178 17.94 -1.64 -35.75
C VAL A 178 18.94 -1.61 -36.91
N VAL A 179 18.52 -2.11 -38.06
CA VAL A 179 19.32 -2.07 -39.31
C VAL A 179 18.71 -1.00 -40.23
N SER A 180 19.35 0.17 -40.30
CA SER A 180 18.96 1.23 -41.24
C SER A 180 19.44 0.87 -42.65
N LEU A 181 18.51 0.68 -43.59
CA LEU A 181 18.84 0.39 -44.99
C LEU A 181 19.33 1.63 -45.71
N PRO A 182 20.29 1.49 -46.64
CA PRO A 182 20.73 2.59 -47.49
C PRO A 182 19.54 3.28 -48.17
N SER A 183 19.37 4.57 -47.93
CA SER A 183 18.28 5.37 -48.48
C SER A 183 18.58 6.86 -48.45
N VAL A 184 17.98 7.62 -49.36
CA VAL A 184 18.15 9.08 -49.40
C VAL A 184 17.09 9.75 -48.56
N HIS A 185 17.48 10.21 -47.38
CA HIS A 185 16.63 10.97 -46.45
C HIS A 185 17.44 11.97 -45.63
N SER A 186 16.76 12.87 -44.95
CA SER A 186 17.30 13.74 -43.91
C SER A 186 16.35 13.77 -42.73
N GLY A 187 16.88 13.95 -41.53
CA GLY A 187 16.14 13.64 -40.27
C GLY A 187 16.01 12.14 -40.05
N GLY A 188 15.18 11.72 -39.11
CA GLY A 188 14.95 10.32 -38.79
C GLY A 188 16.16 9.69 -38.08
N GLU A 189 16.91 10.47 -37.32
CA GLU A 189 17.99 9.98 -36.47
C GLU A 189 17.39 9.05 -35.38
N LEU A 190 18.06 7.92 -35.11
CA LEU A 190 17.81 7.12 -33.93
C LEU A 190 18.61 7.72 -32.78
N VAL A 191 17.95 8.07 -31.70
CA VAL A 191 18.59 8.53 -30.46
C VAL A 191 18.37 7.45 -29.40
N VAL A 192 19.41 7.09 -28.69
CA VAL A 192 19.38 6.09 -27.60
C VAL A 192 20.00 6.75 -26.38
N ASP A 193 19.28 6.71 -25.26
CA ASP A 193 19.80 7.11 -23.96
C ASP A 193 20.66 5.98 -23.38
N ASP A 194 21.94 6.28 -23.18
CA ASP A 194 22.91 5.38 -22.60
C ASP A 194 23.30 5.85 -21.20
N GLY A 195 22.39 5.64 -20.23
CA GLY A 195 22.62 6.03 -18.84
C GLY A 195 22.71 7.54 -18.61
N GLY A 196 21.80 8.32 -19.20
CA GLY A 196 21.75 9.77 -19.13
C GLY A 196 22.61 10.49 -20.18
N THR A 197 23.19 9.73 -21.13
CA THR A 197 23.93 10.30 -22.27
C THR A 197 23.25 9.94 -23.57
N GLU A 198 22.66 10.91 -24.26
CA GLU A 198 22.06 10.69 -25.57
C GLU A 198 23.10 10.38 -26.64
N ARG A 199 22.98 9.24 -27.30
CA ARG A 199 23.77 8.88 -28.50
C ARG A 199 22.89 8.93 -29.74
N THR A 200 23.32 9.70 -30.73
CA THR A 200 22.57 9.89 -31.98
C THR A 200 23.19 9.09 -33.13
N TYR A 201 22.39 8.25 -33.77
CA TYR A 201 22.77 7.40 -34.89
C TYR A 201 22.06 7.83 -36.18
N ARG A 202 22.82 7.97 -37.27
CA ARG A 202 22.30 8.39 -38.57
C ARG A 202 22.41 7.27 -39.59
N GLY A 203 21.38 7.14 -40.43
CA GLY A 203 21.43 6.27 -41.60
C GLY A 203 22.53 6.67 -42.60
N SER A 204 22.80 5.79 -43.56
CA SER A 204 23.76 6.02 -44.67
C SER A 204 23.03 5.94 -46.01
N ARG A 205 23.62 6.53 -47.03
CA ARG A 205 23.15 6.40 -48.43
C ARG A 205 23.66 5.13 -49.08
N ASP A 206 24.81 4.65 -48.62
CA ASP A 206 25.55 3.58 -49.27
C ASP A 206 25.69 2.33 -48.42
N ASP A 207 25.74 2.48 -47.08
CA ASP A 207 25.97 1.40 -46.12
C ASP A 207 24.69 1.02 -45.36
N LEU A 208 24.60 -0.23 -44.92
CA LEU A 208 23.75 -0.66 -43.83
C LEU A 208 24.33 -0.12 -42.51
N VAL A 209 23.49 0.54 -41.72
CA VAL A 209 23.89 1.00 -40.37
C VAL A 209 23.14 0.14 -39.34
N LEU A 210 23.88 -0.66 -38.61
CA LEU A 210 23.40 -1.54 -37.58
C LEU A 210 23.62 -0.90 -36.23
N VAL A 211 22.58 -0.78 -35.41
CA VAL A 211 22.65 -0.26 -34.04
C VAL A 211 21.97 -1.26 -33.12
N ALA A 212 22.70 -1.82 -32.19
CA ALA A 212 22.19 -2.70 -31.14
C ALA A 212 22.19 -1.96 -29.80
N PHE A 213 21.12 -2.08 -29.03
CA PHE A 213 21.00 -1.49 -27.69
C PHE A 213 20.10 -2.36 -26.80
N TYR A 214 20.29 -2.31 -25.48
CA TYR A 214 19.45 -3.05 -24.54
C TYR A 214 18.00 -2.63 -24.62
N ALA A 215 17.04 -3.57 -24.51
CA ALA A 215 15.60 -3.32 -24.65
C ALA A 215 15.06 -2.31 -23.63
N ASP A 216 15.68 -2.22 -22.45
CA ASP A 216 15.37 -1.29 -21.38
C ASP A 216 15.94 0.14 -21.59
N ARG A 217 16.64 0.39 -22.71
CA ARG A 217 17.13 1.74 -23.02
C ARG A 217 16.05 2.57 -23.68
N ARG A 218 15.83 3.77 -23.13
CA ARG A 218 14.92 4.74 -23.74
C ARG A 218 15.48 5.19 -25.06
N HIS A 219 14.67 5.16 -26.10
CA HIS A 219 15.11 5.55 -27.44
C HIS A 219 13.98 6.18 -28.25
N GLU A 220 14.33 7.00 -29.25
CA GLU A 220 13.40 7.69 -30.13
C GLU A 220 13.85 7.64 -31.59
N VAL A 221 12.90 7.87 -32.50
CA VAL A 221 13.20 8.21 -33.90
C VAL A 221 12.74 9.62 -34.16
N ARG A 222 13.67 10.53 -34.36
CA ARG A 222 13.39 11.94 -34.68
C ARG A 222 12.62 12.08 -36.00
N PRO A 223 11.84 13.17 -36.19
CA PRO A 223 11.05 13.31 -37.41
C PRO A 223 11.91 13.32 -38.70
N VAL A 224 11.47 12.54 -39.69
CA VAL A 224 12.07 12.55 -41.01
C VAL A 224 11.73 13.88 -41.71
N ARG A 225 12.73 14.65 -42.09
CA ARG A 225 12.55 15.98 -42.71
C ARG A 225 12.32 15.89 -44.23
N SER A 226 12.95 14.90 -44.89
CA SER A 226 12.78 14.65 -46.32
C SER A 226 13.17 13.23 -46.69
N GLY A 227 12.58 12.70 -47.76
CA GLY A 227 12.84 11.34 -48.25
C GLY A 227 12.13 10.28 -47.46
N TYR A 228 12.70 9.08 -47.41
CA TYR A 228 12.16 7.92 -46.69
C TYR A 228 13.29 7.24 -45.94
N ARG A 229 13.10 7.00 -44.65
CA ARG A 229 13.93 6.14 -43.82
C ARG A 229 13.31 4.74 -43.79
N VAL A 230 14.08 3.72 -44.12
CA VAL A 230 13.64 2.33 -44.12
C VAL A 230 14.56 1.52 -43.20
N THR A 231 13.97 0.76 -42.26
CA THR A 231 14.73 -0.01 -41.28
C THR A 231 14.15 -1.39 -41.09
N LEU A 232 15.01 -2.35 -40.79
CA LEU A 232 14.65 -3.63 -40.22
C LEU A 232 14.88 -3.58 -38.72
N THR A 233 13.96 -4.11 -37.93
CA THR A 233 14.12 -4.27 -36.48
C THR A 233 14.17 -5.75 -36.15
N PHE A 234 15.09 -6.13 -35.26
CA PHE A 234 15.27 -7.50 -34.79
C PHE A 234 15.24 -7.54 -33.27
N ASN A 235 14.61 -8.55 -32.70
CA ASN A 235 14.79 -8.91 -31.31
C ASN A 235 16.08 -9.71 -31.16
N LEU A 236 16.95 -9.34 -30.24
CA LEU A 236 18.19 -10.04 -29.95
C LEU A 236 18.00 -10.95 -28.74
N MET A 237 18.08 -12.26 -28.99
CA MET A 237 17.92 -13.31 -27.99
C MET A 237 19.30 -13.77 -27.50
N LEU A 238 19.50 -13.81 -26.18
CA LEU A 238 20.73 -14.30 -25.56
C LEU A 238 20.66 -15.79 -25.33
N THR A 239 21.66 -16.53 -25.79
CA THR A 239 21.78 -17.98 -25.63
C THR A 239 23.19 -18.32 -25.12
N GLY A 240 23.33 -19.38 -24.36
CA GLY A 240 24.62 -19.80 -23.82
C GLY A 240 24.53 -20.45 -22.43
N PRO A 241 25.62 -21.01 -21.91
CA PRO A 241 25.70 -21.54 -20.56
C PRO A 241 25.61 -20.40 -19.54
N THR A 242 25.20 -20.73 -18.31
CA THR A 242 25.30 -19.81 -17.18
C THR A 242 26.76 -19.46 -16.93
N PRO A 243 27.12 -18.18 -16.76
CA PRO A 243 28.48 -17.77 -16.42
C PRO A 243 28.96 -18.43 -15.13
N THR A 244 30.26 -18.66 -14.99
CA THR A 244 30.94 -19.04 -13.75
C THR A 244 31.91 -17.92 -13.37
N SER A 245 32.07 -17.67 -12.07
CA SER A 245 32.91 -16.59 -11.56
C SER A 245 34.28 -17.09 -11.09
N ASP A 246 35.23 -16.16 -11.01
CA ASP A 246 36.53 -16.41 -10.39
C ASP A 246 36.39 -16.59 -8.87
N ALA A 247 37.19 -17.45 -8.26
CA ALA A 247 37.10 -17.79 -6.85
C ALA A 247 37.37 -16.59 -5.91
N GLY A 248 38.25 -15.67 -6.29
CA GLY A 248 38.64 -14.53 -5.45
C GLY A 248 37.50 -13.55 -5.12
N PRO A 249 36.77 -13.03 -6.11
CA PRO A 249 35.59 -12.18 -5.86
C PRO A 249 34.49 -12.90 -5.08
N VAL A 250 34.25 -14.18 -5.35
CA VAL A 250 33.24 -14.99 -4.66
C VAL A 250 33.55 -15.14 -3.17
N GLU A 251 34.80 -15.47 -2.81
CA GLU A 251 35.22 -15.58 -1.41
C GLU A 251 35.13 -14.25 -0.67
N GLN A 252 35.43 -13.13 -1.32
CA GLN A 252 35.31 -11.79 -0.72
C GLN A 252 33.86 -11.42 -0.51
N ALA A 253 32.99 -11.66 -1.49
CA ALA A 253 31.56 -11.43 -1.38
C ALA A 253 30.94 -12.28 -0.26
N ALA A 254 31.31 -13.55 -0.13
CA ALA A 254 30.84 -14.45 0.94
C ALA A 254 31.20 -13.91 2.34
N ARG A 255 32.43 -13.38 2.50
CA ARG A 255 32.83 -12.73 3.76
C ARG A 255 31.97 -11.49 4.07
N HIS A 256 31.70 -10.66 3.07
CA HIS A 256 30.88 -9.46 3.27
C HIS A 256 29.42 -9.82 3.57
N LEU A 257 28.86 -10.88 2.97
CA LEU A 257 27.54 -11.38 3.31
C LEU A 257 27.49 -11.88 4.76
N THR A 258 28.48 -12.69 5.19
CA THR A 258 28.55 -13.17 6.56
C THR A 258 28.64 -12.00 7.55
N GLU A 259 29.49 -11.00 7.26
CA GLU A 259 29.62 -9.82 8.10
C GLU A 259 28.32 -8.99 8.16
N HIS A 260 27.60 -8.86 7.01
CA HIS A 260 26.30 -8.17 6.98
C HIS A 260 25.30 -8.79 7.93
N PHE A 261 25.13 -10.10 7.92
CA PHE A 261 24.16 -10.83 8.74
C PHE A 261 24.55 -10.99 10.22
N THR A 262 25.79 -10.70 10.57
CA THR A 262 26.28 -10.75 11.95
C THR A 262 26.51 -9.37 12.58
N SER A 263 26.37 -8.30 11.80
CA SER A 263 26.56 -6.92 12.26
C SER A 263 25.21 -6.26 12.56
N ARG A 264 25.11 -5.64 13.74
CA ARG A 264 23.89 -4.89 14.10
C ARG A 264 23.76 -3.64 13.24
N ALA A 265 22.58 -3.44 12.71
CA ALA A 265 22.22 -2.27 11.93
C ALA A 265 21.63 -1.17 12.80
N THR A 266 21.85 0.08 12.40
CA THR A 266 21.25 1.25 13.05
C THR A 266 20.39 2.02 12.05
N SER A 267 19.24 2.51 12.51
CA SER A 267 18.37 3.34 11.68
C SER A 267 19.08 4.59 11.18
N ARG A 268 18.89 4.93 9.91
CA ARG A 268 19.33 6.19 9.28
C ARG A 268 18.79 7.41 10.03
N TYR A 269 17.56 7.31 10.54
CA TYR A 269 16.88 8.35 11.30
C TYR A 269 16.94 8.05 12.79
N GLY A 270 17.83 8.75 13.51
CA GLY A 270 17.86 8.76 14.97
C GLY A 270 18.72 7.68 15.66
N GLY A 271 19.50 6.88 14.93
CA GLY A 271 20.47 5.95 15.52
C GLY A 271 19.85 4.79 16.33
N ARG A 272 18.57 4.46 16.12
CA ARG A 272 17.90 3.32 16.77
C ARG A 272 18.57 2.03 16.31
N ASP A 273 18.88 1.14 17.23
CA ASP A 273 19.35 -0.21 16.96
C ASP A 273 18.23 -1.05 16.33
N LEU A 274 18.48 -1.57 15.14
CA LEU A 274 17.53 -2.40 14.37
C LEU A 274 17.81 -3.91 14.53
N GLY A 275 18.87 -4.28 15.24
CA GLY A 275 19.30 -5.66 15.33
C GLY A 275 20.15 -6.11 14.14
N GLU A 276 20.30 -7.42 13.99
CA GLU A 276 20.95 -8.03 12.83
C GLU A 276 20.00 -8.03 11.62
N PRO A 277 20.47 -7.65 10.41
CA PRO A 277 19.66 -7.71 9.20
C PRO A 277 19.13 -9.13 8.93
N THR A 278 17.90 -9.21 8.45
CA THR A 278 17.28 -10.49 8.09
C THR A 278 17.56 -10.88 6.64
N ARG A 279 17.83 -9.90 5.80
CA ARG A 279 18.08 -10.05 4.35
C ARG A 279 19.01 -8.98 3.82
N LEU A 280 19.45 -9.18 2.56
CA LEU A 280 20.12 -8.18 1.74
C LEU A 280 19.53 -8.23 0.34
N ALA A 281 19.02 -7.11 -0.18
CA ALA A 281 18.59 -6.94 -1.56
C ALA A 281 19.66 -6.16 -2.33
N PHE A 282 20.34 -6.82 -3.25
CA PHE A 282 21.27 -6.19 -4.16
C PHE A 282 20.55 -5.79 -5.44
N LEU A 283 20.40 -4.48 -5.67
CA LEU A 283 19.71 -3.92 -6.82
C LEU A 283 20.60 -3.99 -8.08
N LEU A 284 20.04 -4.53 -9.16
CA LEU A 284 20.69 -4.64 -10.46
C LEU A 284 20.54 -3.30 -11.25
N ASP A 285 21.42 -3.08 -12.23
CA ASP A 285 21.47 -1.81 -12.96
C ASP A 285 20.49 -1.74 -14.14
N HIS A 286 20.10 -2.92 -14.69
CA HIS A 286 19.13 -3.00 -15.78
C HIS A 286 17.72 -3.31 -15.28
N GLU A 287 16.72 -2.89 -16.06
CA GLU A 287 15.33 -3.30 -15.87
C GLU A 287 15.10 -4.69 -16.45
N TYR A 288 14.27 -5.47 -15.74
CA TYR A 288 13.88 -6.83 -16.12
C TYR A 288 12.38 -7.01 -15.94
N THR A 289 11.78 -7.80 -16.83
CA THR A 289 10.43 -8.33 -16.64
C THR A 289 10.46 -9.61 -15.81
N GLN A 290 9.29 -10.05 -15.34
CA GLN A 290 9.17 -11.38 -14.71
C GLN A 290 9.69 -12.48 -15.65
N ALA A 291 9.37 -12.39 -16.95
CA ALA A 291 9.82 -13.34 -17.97
C ALA A 291 11.36 -13.35 -18.09
N GLY A 292 11.98 -12.17 -18.15
CA GLY A 292 13.45 -12.04 -18.20
C GLY A 292 14.14 -12.62 -16.97
N LEU A 293 13.57 -12.47 -15.78
CA LEU A 293 14.11 -13.08 -14.56
C LEU A 293 13.91 -14.60 -14.52
N ARG A 294 12.79 -15.13 -15.04
CA ARG A 294 12.58 -16.60 -15.16
C ARG A 294 13.61 -17.25 -16.08
N SER A 295 13.95 -16.60 -17.18
CA SER A 295 14.95 -17.11 -18.13
C SER A 295 16.38 -17.11 -17.56
N ASN A 296 16.61 -16.41 -16.45
CA ASN A 296 17.92 -16.26 -15.82
C ASN A 296 18.97 -15.64 -16.76
N ARG A 297 18.55 -14.71 -17.63
CA ARG A 297 19.36 -14.01 -18.62
C ARG A 297 19.59 -12.56 -18.20
N PHE A 298 20.80 -12.27 -17.76
CA PHE A 298 21.15 -10.95 -17.25
C PHE A 298 21.93 -10.14 -18.28
N LYS A 299 21.72 -8.83 -18.24
CA LYS A 299 22.30 -7.84 -19.15
C LYS A 299 23.61 -7.30 -18.56
N GLY A 300 24.59 -7.01 -19.40
CA GLY A 300 25.82 -6.33 -19.03
C GLY A 300 26.51 -6.91 -17.78
N ALA A 301 26.96 -6.01 -16.92
CA ALA A 301 27.63 -6.38 -15.66
C ALA A 301 26.74 -7.12 -14.66
N ASP A 302 25.42 -7.06 -14.81
CA ASP A 302 24.48 -7.75 -13.90
C ASP A 302 24.65 -9.27 -13.99
N ALA A 303 25.03 -9.82 -15.15
CA ALA A 303 25.27 -11.25 -15.32
C ALA A 303 26.38 -11.77 -14.40
N GLU A 304 27.49 -11.05 -14.32
CA GLU A 304 28.60 -11.40 -13.42
C GLU A 304 28.22 -11.18 -11.95
N ARG A 305 27.58 -10.06 -11.63
CA ARG A 305 27.15 -9.72 -10.26
C ARG A 305 26.21 -10.76 -9.68
N VAL A 306 25.20 -11.19 -10.45
CA VAL A 306 24.27 -12.25 -10.04
C VAL A 306 25.00 -13.57 -9.82
N THR A 307 25.95 -13.91 -10.70
CA THR A 307 26.72 -15.15 -10.58
C THR A 307 27.59 -15.14 -9.31
N VAL A 308 28.36 -14.06 -9.07
CA VAL A 308 29.20 -13.91 -7.87
C VAL A 308 28.33 -13.96 -6.61
N LEU A 309 27.19 -13.25 -6.58
CA LEU A 309 26.32 -13.21 -5.41
C LEU A 309 25.70 -14.57 -5.09
N ARG A 310 25.29 -15.34 -6.09
CA ARG A 310 24.72 -16.69 -5.89
C ARG A 310 25.75 -17.67 -5.36
N GLU A 311 26.95 -17.72 -5.95
CA GLU A 311 28.03 -18.56 -5.49
C GLU A 311 28.53 -18.14 -4.08
N ALA A 312 28.62 -16.84 -3.82
CA ALA A 312 29.00 -16.30 -2.51
C ALA A 312 27.93 -16.60 -1.44
N ALA A 313 26.65 -16.48 -1.78
CA ALA A 313 25.55 -16.82 -0.88
C ALA A 313 25.58 -18.30 -0.49
N GLU A 314 25.84 -19.20 -1.46
CA GLU A 314 25.98 -20.63 -1.17
C GLU A 314 27.14 -20.90 -0.21
N GLN A 315 28.31 -20.26 -0.41
CA GLN A 315 29.47 -20.38 0.48
C GLN A 315 29.21 -19.79 1.88
N ALA A 316 28.39 -18.71 1.96
CA ALA A 316 28.02 -18.07 3.24
C ALA A 316 26.86 -18.79 3.95
N GLY A 317 26.37 -19.92 3.46
CA GLY A 317 25.23 -20.64 4.04
C GLY A 317 23.91 -19.89 3.87
N CYS A 318 23.79 -19.09 2.82
CA CYS A 318 22.59 -18.31 2.47
C CYS A 318 21.79 -18.97 1.34
N GLU A 319 20.56 -18.51 1.18
CA GLU A 319 19.69 -18.74 0.01
C GLU A 319 19.50 -17.43 -0.73
N THR A 320 19.13 -17.53 -2.01
CA THR A 320 18.87 -16.37 -2.86
C THR A 320 17.54 -16.47 -3.57
N ALA A 321 16.95 -15.31 -3.89
CA ALA A 321 15.86 -15.17 -4.84
C ALA A 321 16.14 -14.01 -5.79
N LEU A 322 15.53 -14.07 -6.97
CA LEU A 322 15.46 -12.93 -7.90
C LEU A 322 14.14 -12.20 -7.65
N ALA A 323 14.16 -10.88 -7.61
CA ALA A 323 12.98 -10.09 -7.29
C ALA A 323 12.84 -8.88 -8.20
N LEU A 324 11.61 -8.35 -8.31
CA LEU A 324 11.33 -7.04 -8.88
C LEU A 324 11.11 -6.05 -7.75
N ALA A 325 11.81 -4.93 -7.81
CA ALA A 325 11.76 -3.84 -6.86
C ALA A 325 11.15 -2.59 -7.50
N GLU A 326 10.23 -1.97 -6.79
CA GLU A 326 9.77 -0.61 -7.06
C GLU A 326 10.39 0.33 -6.04
N ILE A 327 10.94 1.43 -6.53
CA ILE A 327 11.66 2.42 -5.73
C ILE A 327 11.00 3.76 -5.96
N LYS A 328 10.59 4.42 -4.89
CA LYS A 328 10.14 5.81 -4.89
C LYS A 328 11.15 6.65 -4.15
N GLU A 329 11.65 7.70 -4.78
CA GLU A 329 12.51 8.71 -4.16
C GLU A 329 11.79 10.05 -4.18
N THR A 330 11.68 10.70 -3.03
CA THR A 330 11.15 12.07 -2.88
C THR A 330 12.32 13.03 -2.67
N TRP A 331 12.48 13.96 -3.59
CA TRP A 331 13.58 14.92 -3.62
C TRP A 331 13.09 16.34 -3.34
N ASP A 332 13.88 17.14 -2.59
CA ASP A 332 13.81 18.59 -2.64
C ASP A 332 14.37 19.03 -3.98
N ALA A 333 13.56 19.75 -4.78
CA ALA A 333 13.89 20.07 -6.16
C ALA A 333 13.44 21.47 -6.55
N LEU A 334 14.16 22.07 -7.48
CA LEU A 334 13.81 23.35 -8.08
C LEU A 334 13.70 23.19 -9.60
N PRO A 335 12.82 23.94 -10.27
CA PRO A 335 12.83 24.01 -11.73
C PRO A 335 14.21 24.41 -12.24
N ALA A 336 14.73 23.72 -13.25
CA ALA A 336 16.06 23.95 -13.80
C ALA A 336 16.22 25.40 -14.29
N GLY A 337 17.21 26.11 -13.76
CA GLY A 337 17.47 27.51 -14.10
C GLY A 337 16.94 28.56 -13.12
N GLU A 338 16.21 28.17 -12.09
CA GLU A 338 15.80 29.04 -10.99
C GLU A 338 16.84 29.00 -9.86
N SER A 339 17.58 30.09 -9.69
CA SER A 339 18.44 30.28 -8.51
C SER A 339 17.60 30.84 -7.34
N TRP A 340 17.82 30.37 -6.11
CA TRP A 340 17.28 30.93 -4.88
C TRP A 340 17.54 32.45 -4.81
N ARG A 341 16.60 33.30 -5.26
CA ARG A 341 16.57 34.71 -4.94
C ARG A 341 15.66 34.91 -3.72
N TYR A 342 16.27 35.04 -2.57
CA TYR A 342 15.61 35.56 -1.39
C TYR A 342 15.22 37.02 -1.65
N GLY A 343 13.91 37.28 -1.67
CA GLY A 343 13.33 38.61 -1.54
C GLY A 343 12.77 39.21 -2.82
N GLY A 344 11.45 39.19 -2.94
CA GLY A 344 10.64 39.97 -3.85
C GLY A 344 9.26 39.35 -3.98
N TYR A 345 8.29 39.89 -3.24
CA TYR A 345 6.87 39.64 -3.52
C TYR A 345 6.56 40.38 -4.83
N ASP A 346 6.58 39.70 -5.96
CA ASP A 346 5.87 40.15 -7.15
C ASP A 346 4.79 39.08 -7.45
N ASP A 347 3.55 39.51 -7.25
CA ASP A 347 2.34 38.77 -7.56
C ASP A 347 2.11 38.67 -9.08
N GLU A 348 2.80 37.76 -9.75
CA GLU A 348 2.35 37.20 -11.02
C GLU A 348 2.56 35.69 -10.93
N TYR A 349 1.51 34.97 -10.55
CA TYR A 349 1.37 33.53 -10.76
C TYR A 349 1.26 33.31 -12.28
N ASP A 350 2.38 33.15 -12.97
CA ASP A 350 2.41 32.33 -14.17
C ASP A 350 2.32 30.89 -13.68
N ASP A 351 1.14 30.32 -13.80
CA ASP A 351 0.90 28.89 -13.75
C ASP A 351 1.78 28.29 -14.88
N PRO A 352 2.85 27.54 -14.58
CA PRO A 352 3.55 26.77 -15.61
C PRO A 352 2.58 25.66 -16.02
N GLY A 353 1.70 26.02 -16.96
CA GLY A 353 0.83 25.05 -17.61
C GLY A 353 1.69 23.99 -18.29
N ASP A 354 1.26 22.77 -18.10
CA ASP A 354 1.80 21.52 -18.61
C ASP A 354 3.12 21.08 -17.95
N ASP A 355 2.97 20.03 -17.14
CA ASP A 355 3.98 19.17 -16.56
C ASP A 355 5.11 18.93 -17.59
N PRO A 356 6.35 19.38 -17.36
CA PRO A 356 7.39 19.08 -18.30
C PRO A 356 7.67 17.57 -18.21
N GLU A 357 7.31 16.82 -19.24
CA GLU A 357 7.67 15.40 -19.43
C GLU A 357 9.20 15.16 -19.49
N ASP A 358 10.02 16.20 -19.22
CA ASP A 358 11.47 16.15 -19.27
C ASP A 358 12.05 16.06 -17.86
N ASP A 359 12.58 14.89 -17.51
CA ASP A 359 13.27 14.61 -16.25
C ASP A 359 14.43 15.56 -15.93
N ASN A 360 14.93 16.30 -16.91
CA ASN A 360 15.97 17.33 -16.76
C ASN A 360 15.42 18.71 -16.40
N ALA A 361 14.10 18.83 -16.25
CA ALA A 361 13.46 20.10 -15.91
C ALA A 361 13.67 20.53 -14.45
N TYR A 362 14.23 19.65 -13.60
CA TYR A 362 14.41 19.92 -12.17
C TYR A 362 15.84 19.65 -11.70
N ASP A 363 16.38 20.59 -10.93
CA ASP A 363 17.64 20.42 -10.20
C ASP A 363 17.36 19.75 -8.85
N LEU A 364 17.76 18.48 -8.69
CA LEU A 364 17.59 17.71 -7.44
C LEU A 364 18.61 18.17 -6.40
N ASN A 365 18.14 18.59 -5.24
CA ASN A 365 18.96 19.11 -4.15
C ASN A 365 19.23 18.06 -3.07
N GLU A 366 18.27 17.73 -2.24
CA GLU A 366 18.40 16.78 -1.13
C GLU A 366 17.34 15.68 -1.23
N LEU A 367 17.76 14.40 -1.03
CA LEU A 367 16.84 13.29 -0.89
C LEU A 367 16.12 13.40 0.47
N ILE A 368 14.80 13.62 0.42
CA ILE A 368 13.94 13.77 1.60
C ILE A 368 13.55 12.40 2.15
N ASP A 369 13.07 11.51 1.27
CA ASP A 369 12.61 10.17 1.63
C ASP A 369 12.82 9.19 0.49
N ASP A 370 12.94 7.90 0.82
CA ASP A 370 13.04 6.81 -0.13
C ASP A 370 12.26 5.59 0.37
N GLU A 371 11.44 5.01 -0.50
CA GLU A 371 10.67 3.82 -0.25
C GLU A 371 11.07 2.75 -1.27
N ILE A 372 11.43 1.56 -0.79
CA ILE A 372 11.80 0.43 -1.65
C ILE A 372 10.93 -0.75 -1.29
N THR A 373 10.20 -1.29 -2.28
CA THR A 373 9.29 -2.42 -2.07
C THR A 373 9.56 -3.51 -3.10
N LEU A 374 9.71 -4.75 -2.64
CA LEU A 374 9.72 -5.91 -3.54
C LEU A 374 8.29 -6.33 -3.81
N GLY A 375 7.89 -6.35 -5.09
CA GLY A 375 6.53 -6.68 -5.54
C GLY A 375 6.36 -8.10 -6.06
N TRP A 376 7.46 -8.78 -6.39
CA TRP A 376 7.48 -10.13 -6.93
C TRP A 376 8.86 -10.75 -6.76
N TRP A 377 8.92 -12.08 -6.57
CA TRP A 377 10.16 -12.83 -6.57
C TRP A 377 10.02 -14.25 -7.13
N ILE A 378 11.17 -14.88 -7.42
CA ILE A 378 11.30 -16.25 -7.89
C ILE A 378 12.61 -16.86 -7.37
N SER A 379 12.62 -18.16 -7.08
CA SER A 379 13.85 -18.88 -6.77
C SER A 379 14.74 -18.98 -8.03
N PRO A 380 16.08 -19.05 -7.88
CA PRO A 380 16.98 -19.07 -9.04
C PRO A 380 16.84 -20.31 -9.93
N ASP A 381 16.21 -21.37 -9.44
CA ASP A 381 15.87 -22.58 -10.21
C ASP A 381 14.55 -22.46 -10.97
N GLY A 382 13.91 -21.30 -10.93
CA GLY A 382 12.62 -21.03 -11.58
C GLY A 382 11.41 -21.53 -10.78
N SER A 383 11.59 -22.01 -9.54
CA SER A 383 10.51 -22.44 -8.66
C SER A 383 10.08 -21.34 -7.69
N GLY A 384 8.92 -21.51 -7.05
CA GLY A 384 8.50 -20.64 -5.94
C GLY A 384 8.23 -19.20 -6.36
N GLU A 385 7.68 -19.01 -7.55
CA GLU A 385 7.23 -17.70 -8.03
C GLU A 385 6.06 -17.18 -7.19
N GLU A 386 6.15 -15.95 -6.68
CA GLU A 386 5.14 -15.32 -5.84
C GLU A 386 5.05 -13.82 -6.08
N THR A 387 3.81 -13.30 -6.07
CA THR A 387 3.56 -11.85 -5.89
C THR A 387 3.64 -11.54 -4.40
N ILE A 388 4.44 -10.56 -4.05
CA ILE A 388 4.73 -10.17 -2.67
C ILE A 388 4.51 -8.67 -2.48
N ASN A 389 4.53 -8.23 -1.23
CA ASN A 389 4.57 -6.81 -0.87
C ASN A 389 5.51 -6.66 0.33
N LEU A 390 6.80 -6.56 0.06
CA LEU A 390 7.84 -6.54 1.09
C LEU A 390 8.60 -5.21 1.06
N PRO A 391 8.28 -4.27 1.96
CA PRO A 391 9.07 -3.06 2.11
C PRO A 391 10.45 -3.39 2.69
N LEU A 392 11.48 -2.76 2.14
CA LEU A 392 12.87 -2.92 2.58
C LEU A 392 13.33 -1.71 3.40
N GLY A 393 14.10 -1.97 4.45
CA GLY A 393 14.80 -0.91 5.17
C GLY A 393 16.12 -0.54 4.49
N ASP A 394 16.59 0.70 4.69
CA ASP A 394 17.87 1.20 4.16
C ASP A 394 19.07 0.26 4.43
N HIS A 395 19.02 -0.43 5.56
CA HIS A 395 20.09 -1.34 6.00
C HIS A 395 20.07 -2.69 5.27
N GLU A 396 19.00 -2.98 4.56
CA GLU A 396 18.79 -4.22 3.80
C GLU A 396 19.08 -4.06 2.30
N VAL A 397 19.42 -2.85 1.84
CA VAL A 397 19.60 -2.55 0.42
C VAL A 397 21.05 -2.24 0.08
N CYS A 398 21.48 -2.74 -1.08
CA CYS A 398 22.81 -2.55 -1.65
C CYS A 398 22.70 -2.34 -3.16
N ALA A 399 23.47 -1.41 -3.71
CA ALA A 399 23.53 -1.16 -5.16
C ALA A 399 24.90 -0.62 -5.56
N VAL A 400 25.35 -0.94 -6.76
CA VAL A 400 26.52 -0.29 -7.39
C VAL A 400 26.12 1.09 -7.89
N THR A 401 25.05 1.16 -8.67
CA THR A 401 24.53 2.42 -9.24
C THR A 401 23.36 2.91 -8.40
N PRO A 402 23.42 4.11 -7.81
CA PRO A 402 22.29 4.71 -7.12
C PRO A 402 21.11 4.92 -8.08
N SER A 403 19.86 4.79 -7.61
CA SER A 403 18.66 4.93 -8.47
C SER A 403 18.57 6.30 -9.13
N ARG A 404 18.97 7.37 -8.43
CA ARG A 404 19.05 8.73 -9.00
C ARG A 404 19.95 8.88 -10.25
N SER A 405 20.83 7.93 -10.49
CA SER A 405 21.68 7.90 -11.68
C SER A 405 21.07 7.12 -12.86
N LEU A 406 19.85 6.59 -12.66
CA LEU A 406 19.07 5.91 -13.67
C LEU A 406 17.92 6.81 -14.12
N THR A 407 17.34 6.53 -15.28
CA THR A 407 16.15 7.24 -15.78
C THR A 407 14.92 6.74 -15.03
N PRO A 408 14.15 7.59 -14.33
CA PRO A 408 12.90 7.19 -13.72
C PRO A 408 11.86 6.84 -14.79
N TYR A 409 11.00 5.86 -14.50
CA TYR A 409 9.89 5.57 -15.41
C TYR A 409 8.70 6.52 -15.22
N ASN A 410 8.65 7.21 -14.07
CA ASN A 410 7.67 8.24 -13.76
C ASN A 410 8.29 9.30 -12.86
N SER A 411 7.91 10.56 -13.05
CA SER A 411 8.25 11.70 -12.21
C SER A 411 7.01 12.53 -11.96
N ASP A 412 6.81 13.01 -10.73
CA ASP A 412 5.68 13.86 -10.35
C ASP A 412 6.20 15.02 -9.48
N TYR A 413 5.90 16.26 -9.91
CA TYR A 413 6.33 17.45 -9.21
C TYR A 413 5.22 18.05 -8.39
N GLU A 414 5.39 18.10 -7.08
CA GLU A 414 4.56 18.88 -6.18
C GLU A 414 5.17 20.25 -5.97
N GLY A 415 4.52 21.27 -6.51
CA GLY A 415 4.87 22.67 -6.29
C GLY A 415 4.78 23.10 -4.83
N TYR A 416 5.17 24.34 -4.54
CA TYR A 416 5.17 24.90 -3.19
C TYR A 416 3.77 24.88 -2.56
N MET A 417 3.62 24.11 -1.49
CA MET A 417 2.36 23.96 -0.73
C MET A 417 2.49 24.56 0.67
N GLY A 418 2.87 25.83 0.74
CA GLY A 418 2.96 26.58 1.99
C GLY A 418 4.18 26.27 2.85
N ASN A 419 4.09 25.38 3.85
CA ASN A 419 5.21 25.01 4.72
C ASN A 419 6.11 23.89 4.16
N TYR A 420 5.78 23.34 3.00
CA TYR A 420 6.54 22.30 2.30
C TYR A 420 7.23 22.95 1.12
N GLY A 421 8.52 22.63 0.91
CA GLY A 421 9.31 23.05 -0.25
C GLY A 421 8.82 22.35 -1.53
N ASN A 422 9.35 22.75 -2.66
CA ASN A 422 9.13 22.10 -3.93
C ASN A 422 9.70 20.69 -3.87
N THR A 423 8.90 19.67 -4.17
CA THR A 423 9.34 18.28 -4.17
C THR A 423 9.08 17.59 -5.50
N VAL A 424 9.98 16.69 -5.88
CA VAL A 424 9.82 15.79 -7.02
C VAL A 424 9.83 14.37 -6.50
N ASP A 425 8.77 13.62 -6.78
CA ASP A 425 8.70 12.18 -6.60
C ASP A 425 9.19 11.50 -7.89
N ARG A 426 10.14 10.56 -7.77
CA ARG A 426 10.67 9.78 -8.89
C ARG A 426 10.51 8.29 -8.61
N TRP A 427 10.02 7.55 -9.61
CA TRP A 427 9.82 6.10 -9.51
C TRP A 427 10.73 5.35 -10.45
N TYR A 428 11.34 4.28 -9.91
CA TYR A 428 12.25 3.41 -10.65
C TYR A 428 11.82 1.95 -10.50
N ARG A 429 11.96 1.18 -11.58
CA ARG A 429 11.83 -0.26 -11.58
C ARG A 429 13.19 -0.89 -11.67
N ARG A 430 13.52 -1.78 -10.77
CA ARG A 430 14.79 -2.50 -10.76
C ARG A 430 14.55 -3.97 -10.45
N ALA A 431 15.48 -4.83 -10.87
CA ALA A 431 15.55 -6.18 -10.33
C ALA A 431 16.52 -6.22 -9.14
N ALA A 432 16.38 -7.24 -8.31
CA ALA A 432 17.24 -7.47 -7.17
C ALA A 432 17.61 -8.94 -7.02
N VAL A 433 18.81 -9.19 -6.51
CA VAL A 433 19.20 -10.48 -5.91
C VAL A 433 18.96 -10.33 -4.41
N VAL A 434 17.99 -11.04 -3.88
CA VAL A 434 17.68 -11.05 -2.46
C VAL A 434 18.38 -12.23 -1.81
N VAL A 435 19.12 -11.98 -0.72
CA VAL A 435 19.93 -12.97 0.00
C VAL A 435 19.48 -13.02 1.46
N TRP A 436 19.34 -14.21 2.05
CA TRP A 436 19.07 -14.44 3.46
C TRP A 436 19.74 -15.73 3.97
N LEU A 437 19.92 -15.83 5.28
CA LEU A 437 20.48 -17.04 5.90
C LEU A 437 19.53 -18.24 5.73
N LYS A 438 20.04 -19.42 5.37
CA LYS A 438 19.24 -20.66 5.21
C LYS A 438 18.44 -21.00 6.47
N GLU A 439 19.02 -20.80 7.62
CA GLU A 439 18.36 -21.02 8.91
C GLU A 439 17.20 -20.09 9.22
N LYS A 440 17.16 -18.90 8.56
CA LYS A 440 16.09 -17.89 8.65
C LYS A 440 15.16 -17.90 7.42
N SER A 441 15.30 -18.89 6.52
CA SER A 441 14.59 -18.93 5.24
C SER A 441 13.06 -18.83 5.39
N PHE A 442 12.48 -19.58 6.32
CA PHE A 442 11.04 -19.50 6.56
C PHE A 442 10.61 -18.09 6.99
N ALA A 443 11.29 -17.50 7.99
CA ALA A 443 10.96 -16.16 8.49
C ALA A 443 11.09 -15.09 7.40
N ALA A 444 12.18 -15.11 6.62
CA ALA A 444 12.44 -14.16 5.55
C ALA A 444 11.35 -14.20 4.45
N ARG A 445 10.85 -15.39 4.10
CA ARG A 445 9.77 -15.56 3.12
C ARG A 445 8.38 -15.30 3.72
N ALA A 446 8.16 -15.67 4.97
CA ALA A 446 6.89 -15.47 5.65
C ALA A 446 6.54 -13.98 5.83
N GLU A 447 7.54 -13.13 6.03
CA GLU A 447 7.35 -11.68 6.11
C GLU A 447 6.82 -11.08 4.80
N ALA A 448 7.22 -11.65 3.66
CA ALA A 448 6.75 -11.23 2.33
C ALA A 448 5.35 -11.74 1.98
N GLY A 449 4.88 -12.85 2.59
CA GLY A 449 3.59 -13.45 2.23
C GLY A 449 3.00 -14.33 3.32
N SER A 450 1.97 -13.84 4.02
CA SER A 450 1.26 -14.59 5.05
C SER A 450 0.59 -15.86 4.52
N ALA A 451 0.04 -15.82 3.32
CA ALA A 451 -0.58 -16.98 2.68
C ALA A 451 0.42 -18.11 2.43
N TRP A 452 1.63 -17.78 1.95
CA TRP A 452 2.71 -18.72 1.78
C TRP A 452 3.14 -19.34 3.11
N ALA A 453 3.29 -18.51 4.15
CA ALA A 453 3.69 -18.96 5.49
C ALA A 453 2.69 -19.97 6.07
N LEU A 454 1.41 -19.65 6.05
CA LEU A 454 0.36 -20.54 6.56
C LEU A 454 0.26 -21.86 5.77
N LYS A 455 0.36 -21.78 4.43
CA LYS A 455 0.40 -22.97 3.57
C LYS A 455 1.61 -23.85 3.87
N THR A 456 2.77 -23.26 4.10
CA THR A 456 4.01 -23.99 4.42
C THR A 456 3.88 -24.68 5.78
N LEU A 457 3.32 -24.01 6.80
CA LEU A 457 3.07 -24.58 8.11
C LEU A 457 2.08 -25.76 8.03
N LEU A 458 0.98 -25.60 7.27
CA LEU A 458 0.01 -26.70 7.04
C LEU A 458 0.67 -27.90 6.37
N ASN A 459 1.47 -27.69 5.33
CA ASN A 459 2.19 -28.75 4.65
C ASN A 459 3.13 -29.51 5.60
N ARG A 460 3.87 -28.82 6.48
CA ARG A 460 4.72 -29.46 7.50
C ARG A 460 3.91 -30.30 8.48
N ILE A 461 2.76 -29.76 8.94
CA ILE A 461 1.84 -30.46 9.82
C ILE A 461 1.31 -31.74 9.16
N ASP A 462 0.90 -31.67 7.91
CA ASP A 462 0.34 -32.76 7.14
C ASP A 462 1.33 -33.90 6.92
N VAL A 463 2.62 -33.59 6.70
CA VAL A 463 3.68 -34.60 6.59
C VAL A 463 4.23 -35.09 7.95
N GLY A 464 3.71 -34.54 9.07
CA GLY A 464 4.08 -34.93 10.43
C GLY A 464 5.34 -34.25 10.99
N ASP A 465 5.91 -33.25 10.31
CA ASP A 465 7.04 -32.45 10.81
C ASP A 465 6.56 -31.37 11.79
N LEU A 466 6.09 -31.81 12.96
CA LEU A 466 5.55 -30.89 13.98
C LEU A 466 6.64 -30.05 14.66
N GLU A 467 7.86 -30.56 14.77
CA GLU A 467 8.99 -29.81 15.38
C GLU A 467 9.39 -28.66 14.46
N GLY A 468 9.57 -28.91 13.17
CA GLY A 468 9.83 -27.88 12.18
C GLY A 468 8.71 -26.85 12.09
N ALA A 469 7.44 -27.28 12.08
CA ALA A 469 6.28 -26.38 12.05
C ALA A 469 6.21 -25.46 13.28
N ARG A 470 6.53 -25.96 14.48
CA ARG A 470 6.57 -25.15 15.73
C ARG A 470 7.71 -24.14 15.73
N SER A 471 8.89 -24.56 15.30
CA SER A 471 10.05 -23.67 15.15
C SER A 471 9.76 -22.52 14.17
N ASP A 472 9.20 -22.88 13.00
CA ASP A 472 8.81 -21.91 11.98
C ASP A 472 7.73 -20.95 12.51
N ALA A 473 6.68 -21.46 13.14
CA ALA A 473 5.63 -20.63 13.72
C ALA A 473 6.14 -19.66 14.78
N ALA A 474 7.10 -20.07 15.62
CA ALA A 474 7.72 -19.20 16.60
C ALA A 474 8.53 -18.07 15.94
N SER A 475 9.12 -18.29 14.78
CA SER A 475 9.89 -17.29 14.05
C SER A 475 9.04 -16.14 13.46
N LEU A 476 7.70 -16.26 13.46
CA LEU A 476 6.78 -15.22 12.99
C LEU A 476 6.66 -14.03 13.96
N GLU A 477 6.93 -14.22 15.25
CA GLU A 477 6.65 -13.25 16.32
C GLU A 477 7.12 -11.81 16.01
N PRO A 478 8.30 -11.55 15.44
CA PRO A 478 8.79 -10.19 15.24
C PRO A 478 8.02 -9.36 14.21
N PHE A 479 7.38 -9.99 13.22
CA PHE A 479 6.77 -9.30 12.08
C PHE A 479 5.33 -9.69 11.78
N TRP A 480 4.77 -10.63 12.52
CA TRP A 480 3.39 -11.12 12.34
C TRP A 480 2.36 -10.15 12.94
N LEU A 481 2.31 -8.89 12.44
CA LEU A 481 1.56 -7.81 13.08
C LEU A 481 0.31 -7.32 12.33
N HIS A 482 0.27 -7.47 11.00
CA HIS A 482 -0.80 -6.94 10.15
C HIS A 482 -1.23 -7.98 9.11
N ILE A 483 -2.00 -8.96 9.56
CA ILE A 483 -2.48 -10.05 8.69
C ILE A 483 -3.93 -9.77 8.31
N GLU A 484 -4.27 -9.99 7.05
CA GLU A 484 -5.61 -9.75 6.54
C GLU A 484 -6.64 -10.79 7.05
N ALA A 485 -7.91 -10.39 7.13
CA ALA A 485 -8.97 -11.21 7.70
C ALA A 485 -9.13 -12.58 7.01
N HIS A 486 -8.86 -12.66 5.71
CA HIS A 486 -8.97 -13.91 4.96
C HIS A 486 -7.95 -14.98 5.39
N ALA A 487 -6.87 -14.60 6.07
CA ALA A 487 -5.87 -15.52 6.60
C ALA A 487 -6.31 -16.21 7.93
N LEU A 488 -7.41 -15.77 8.55
CA LEU A 488 -7.85 -16.33 9.83
C LEU A 488 -8.22 -17.83 9.73
N THR A 489 -8.89 -18.23 8.65
CA THR A 489 -9.24 -19.65 8.42
C THR A 489 -7.99 -20.55 8.43
N PRO A 490 -6.99 -20.37 7.54
CA PRO A 490 -5.79 -21.20 7.56
C PRO A 490 -4.97 -21.02 8.84
N ALA A 491 -4.99 -19.86 9.49
CA ALA A 491 -4.31 -19.65 10.76
C ALA A 491 -4.91 -20.51 11.89
N LEU A 492 -6.25 -20.65 11.95
CA LEU A 492 -6.94 -21.53 12.91
C LEU A 492 -6.63 -23.00 12.62
N GLU A 493 -6.56 -23.41 11.35
CA GLU A 493 -6.17 -24.77 10.95
C GLU A 493 -4.74 -25.10 11.39
N VAL A 494 -3.79 -24.19 11.11
CA VAL A 494 -2.39 -24.28 11.57
C VAL A 494 -2.36 -24.39 13.10
N ALA A 495 -3.03 -23.50 13.81
CA ALA A 495 -3.04 -23.49 15.28
C ALA A 495 -3.54 -24.82 15.85
N ALA A 496 -4.63 -25.38 15.30
CA ALA A 496 -5.15 -26.69 15.73
C ALA A 496 -4.14 -27.82 15.45
N GLY A 497 -3.41 -27.76 14.34
CA GLY A 497 -2.44 -28.77 13.93
C GLY A 497 -1.13 -28.75 14.72
N LEU A 498 -0.66 -27.57 15.14
CA LEU A 498 0.64 -27.39 15.84
C LEU A 498 0.72 -28.16 17.18
N ARG A 499 -0.39 -28.32 17.89
CA ARG A 499 -0.44 -28.96 19.23
C ARG A 499 0.61 -28.41 20.20
N ASP A 500 0.88 -27.11 20.07
CA ASP A 500 1.75 -26.33 20.94
C ASP A 500 1.09 -24.96 21.21
N PRO A 501 0.73 -24.65 22.46
CA PRO A 501 -0.05 -23.46 22.81
C PRO A 501 0.73 -22.15 22.60
N MET A 502 2.06 -22.19 22.67
CA MET A 502 2.90 -20.99 22.45
C MET A 502 2.99 -20.65 20.97
N ALA A 503 3.32 -21.64 20.15
CA ALA A 503 3.38 -21.48 18.69
C ALA A 503 2.01 -21.10 18.11
N ALA A 504 0.93 -21.73 18.57
CA ALA A 504 -0.44 -21.39 18.17
C ALA A 504 -0.80 -19.93 18.55
N ARG A 505 -0.34 -19.47 19.71
CA ARG A 505 -0.56 -18.08 20.14
C ARG A 505 0.13 -17.09 19.23
N VAL A 506 1.36 -17.35 18.78
CA VAL A 506 2.08 -16.49 17.82
C VAL A 506 1.27 -16.38 16.53
N VAL A 507 0.85 -17.51 15.94
CA VAL A 507 0.08 -17.54 14.68
C VAL A 507 -1.23 -16.77 14.79
N LEU A 508 -1.90 -16.80 15.94
CA LEU A 508 -3.22 -16.20 16.16
C LEU A 508 -3.18 -14.81 16.82
N ALA A 509 -2.01 -14.29 17.21
CA ALA A 509 -1.91 -13.06 18.01
C ALA A 509 -2.41 -11.79 17.29
N THR A 510 -2.33 -11.75 15.96
CA THR A 510 -2.59 -10.53 15.19
C THR A 510 -4.04 -10.30 14.82
N PHE A 511 -4.88 -11.31 15.03
CA PHE A 511 -6.31 -11.23 14.69
C PHE A 511 -7.11 -10.49 15.78
N HIS A 512 -8.32 -10.10 15.46
CA HIS A 512 -9.21 -9.41 16.37
C HIS A 512 -10.64 -9.94 16.26
N LEU A 513 -11.46 -9.66 17.28
CA LEU A 513 -12.76 -10.29 17.45
C LEU A 513 -13.69 -10.08 16.24
N GLU A 514 -13.65 -8.91 15.62
CA GLU A 514 -14.51 -8.55 14.48
C GLU A 514 -14.17 -9.28 13.18
N MET A 515 -13.05 -9.97 13.12
CA MET A 515 -12.71 -10.84 11.98
C MET A 515 -13.46 -12.18 12.03
N LEU A 516 -14.00 -12.56 13.18
CA LEU A 516 -14.75 -13.81 13.31
C LEU A 516 -16.06 -13.76 12.53
N THR A 517 -16.32 -14.85 11.83
CA THR A 517 -17.62 -15.16 11.18
C THR A 517 -18.14 -16.51 11.62
N ALA A 518 -19.35 -16.86 11.23
CA ALA A 518 -19.91 -18.20 11.51
C ALA A 518 -19.04 -19.35 10.97
N ASP A 519 -18.36 -19.14 9.84
CA ASP A 519 -17.51 -20.14 9.19
C ASP A 519 -16.28 -20.50 10.04
N HIS A 520 -15.82 -19.61 10.90
CA HIS A 520 -14.70 -19.85 11.81
C HIS A 520 -15.07 -20.68 13.06
N ALA A 521 -16.37 -20.82 13.36
CA ALA A 521 -16.82 -21.48 14.59
C ALA A 521 -16.38 -22.96 14.71
N PRO A 522 -16.46 -23.82 13.68
CA PRO A 522 -15.98 -25.20 13.76
C PRO A 522 -14.48 -25.29 14.02
N LEU A 523 -13.68 -24.34 13.45
CA LEU A 523 -12.23 -24.27 13.63
C LEU A 523 -11.88 -23.83 15.06
N LEU A 524 -12.56 -22.80 15.58
CA LEU A 524 -12.41 -22.41 17.00
C LEU A 524 -12.75 -23.55 17.96
N ALA A 525 -13.80 -24.30 17.67
CA ALA A 525 -14.14 -25.49 18.44
C ALA A 525 -13.05 -26.57 18.32
N ALA A 526 -12.42 -26.74 17.16
CA ALA A 526 -11.28 -27.63 16.99
C ALA A 526 -10.06 -27.17 17.80
N VAL A 527 -9.74 -25.88 17.79
CA VAL A 527 -8.68 -25.29 18.62
C VAL A 527 -8.98 -25.50 20.11
N ALA A 528 -10.24 -25.32 20.54
CA ALA A 528 -10.64 -25.56 21.94
C ALA A 528 -10.52 -27.03 22.35
N ARG A 529 -10.81 -27.98 21.47
CA ARG A 529 -10.57 -29.41 21.74
C ARG A 529 -9.09 -29.74 21.95
N VAL A 530 -8.18 -29.00 21.30
CA VAL A 530 -6.73 -29.19 21.43
C VAL A 530 -6.17 -28.54 22.70
N TYR A 531 -6.56 -27.29 22.98
CA TYR A 531 -5.95 -26.46 24.03
C TYR A 531 -6.84 -26.22 25.25
N GLY A 532 -8.12 -26.54 25.15
CA GLY A 532 -9.13 -26.28 26.17
C GLY A 532 -9.81 -24.92 26.03
N ASP A 533 -11.07 -24.82 26.46
CA ASP A 533 -11.87 -23.60 26.45
C ASP A 533 -11.17 -22.40 27.11
N PRO A 534 -10.52 -22.55 28.30
CA PRO A 534 -9.86 -21.41 28.96
C PRO A 534 -8.75 -20.74 28.09
N TRP A 535 -8.03 -21.54 27.30
CA TRP A 535 -6.98 -21.02 26.42
C TRP A 535 -7.59 -20.18 25.28
N VAL A 536 -8.67 -20.67 24.66
CA VAL A 536 -9.36 -19.93 23.57
C VAL A 536 -10.08 -18.70 24.13
N GLN A 537 -10.63 -18.76 25.33
CA GLN A 537 -11.23 -17.61 26.00
C GLN A 537 -10.20 -16.50 26.26
N ASP A 538 -8.99 -16.86 26.70
CA ASP A 538 -7.90 -15.90 26.86
C ASP A 538 -7.45 -15.30 25.52
N LEU A 539 -7.36 -16.12 24.46
CA LEU A 539 -7.07 -15.66 23.10
C LEU A 539 -8.11 -14.63 22.61
N ILE A 540 -9.41 -14.96 22.73
CA ILE A 540 -10.51 -14.05 22.38
C ILE A 540 -10.45 -12.77 23.24
N GLY A 541 -10.07 -12.88 24.51
CA GLY A 541 -9.84 -11.75 25.40
C GLY A 541 -8.76 -10.80 24.88
N ASN A 542 -7.67 -11.33 24.33
CA ASN A 542 -6.60 -10.55 23.72
C ASN A 542 -7.06 -9.89 22.41
N TRP A 543 -7.82 -10.62 21.57
CA TRP A 543 -8.40 -10.09 20.34
C TRP A 543 -9.35 -8.92 20.58
N ASP A 544 -10.13 -8.97 21.67
CA ASP A 544 -11.03 -7.88 22.08
C ASP A 544 -10.26 -6.63 22.55
N SER A 545 -9.07 -6.84 23.13
CA SER A 545 -8.26 -5.77 23.72
C SER A 545 -7.26 -5.12 22.75
N ALA A 546 -6.92 -5.81 21.65
CA ALA A 546 -5.81 -5.47 20.77
C ALA A 546 -6.03 -4.19 19.92
N ARG A 547 -7.27 -3.79 19.67
CA ARG A 547 -7.60 -2.55 18.95
C ARG A 547 -8.24 -1.50 19.85
N GLY A 548 -7.59 -0.34 19.95
CA GLY A 548 -8.20 0.88 20.43
C GLY A 548 -9.36 1.27 19.51
N PHE A 549 -10.55 1.27 20.08
CA PHE A 549 -11.77 1.95 19.63
C PHE A 549 -12.18 1.88 18.14
N VAL A 550 -12.92 0.86 17.75
CA VAL A 550 -13.65 0.78 16.46
C VAL A 550 -15.14 0.64 16.72
N GLY A 551 -15.79 1.75 17.17
CA GLY A 551 -17.17 1.73 17.62
C GLY A 551 -18.20 1.31 16.56
N VAL A 552 -18.07 1.82 15.33
CA VAL A 552 -19.02 1.57 14.23
C VAL A 552 -18.84 0.14 13.68
N GLU A 553 -17.61 -0.31 13.48
CA GLU A 553 -17.29 -1.64 12.98
C GLU A 553 -17.82 -2.73 13.92
N ARG A 554 -17.59 -2.59 15.24
CA ARG A 554 -18.11 -3.53 16.24
C ARG A 554 -19.64 -3.51 16.32
N THR A 555 -20.27 -2.36 16.21
CA THR A 555 -21.74 -2.23 16.19
C THR A 555 -22.33 -3.04 15.05
N ASN A 556 -21.75 -2.94 13.86
CA ASN A 556 -22.18 -3.67 12.68
C ASN A 556 -21.91 -5.19 12.83
N TRP A 557 -20.72 -5.56 13.29
CA TRP A 557 -20.35 -6.96 13.51
C TRP A 557 -21.29 -7.65 14.51
N VAL A 558 -21.59 -7.01 15.65
CA VAL A 558 -22.54 -7.52 16.62
C VAL A 558 -23.95 -7.66 16.03
N GLY A 559 -24.37 -6.65 15.22
CA GLY A 559 -25.67 -6.64 14.58
C GLY A 559 -25.88 -7.71 13.52
N ASP A 560 -24.80 -8.13 12.82
CA ASP A 560 -24.89 -9.01 11.65
C ASP A 560 -24.29 -10.40 11.87
N THR A 561 -23.21 -10.51 12.65
CA THR A 561 -22.36 -11.70 12.72
C THR A 561 -22.49 -12.48 14.05
N LEU A 562 -22.70 -11.79 15.16
CA LEU A 562 -22.70 -12.43 16.50
C LEU A 562 -23.67 -13.59 16.61
N LEU A 563 -24.92 -13.41 16.16
CA LEU A 563 -25.95 -14.44 16.30
C LEU A 563 -25.61 -15.72 15.49
N PRO A 564 -25.34 -15.65 14.17
CA PRO A 564 -24.94 -16.85 13.42
C PRO A 564 -23.66 -17.49 13.97
N LEU A 565 -22.64 -16.72 14.36
CA LEU A 565 -21.43 -17.24 14.98
C LEU A 565 -21.75 -18.04 16.26
N SER A 566 -22.56 -17.47 17.16
CA SER A 566 -22.94 -18.13 18.42
C SER A 566 -23.77 -19.41 18.20
N GLN A 567 -24.63 -19.44 17.18
CA GLN A 567 -25.39 -20.61 16.80
C GLN A 567 -24.48 -21.75 16.35
N VAL A 568 -23.56 -21.46 15.40
CA VAL A 568 -22.64 -22.48 14.88
C VAL A 568 -21.66 -22.95 15.97
N LEU A 569 -21.20 -22.07 16.87
CA LEU A 569 -20.36 -22.48 18.02
C LEU A 569 -21.11 -23.49 18.91
N ARG A 570 -22.40 -23.30 19.19
CA ARG A 570 -23.20 -24.25 19.97
C ARG A 570 -23.41 -25.56 19.23
N GLU A 571 -23.68 -25.52 17.93
CA GLU A 571 -23.78 -26.69 17.06
C GLU A 571 -22.46 -27.47 16.98
N SER A 572 -21.32 -26.78 17.14
CA SER A 572 -19.95 -27.33 17.14
C SER A 572 -19.50 -27.81 18.53
N GLU A 573 -20.41 -27.92 19.49
CA GLU A 573 -20.14 -28.34 20.90
C GLU A 573 -19.22 -27.36 21.67
N ALA A 574 -19.18 -26.10 21.27
CA ALA A 574 -18.36 -25.04 21.87
C ALA A 574 -19.23 -23.94 22.55
N ALA A 575 -20.32 -24.35 23.22
CA ALA A 575 -21.22 -23.43 23.90
C ALA A 575 -20.53 -22.50 24.93
N PRO A 576 -19.49 -22.92 25.69
CA PRO A 576 -18.75 -22.01 26.56
C PRO A 576 -18.05 -20.86 25.83
N LEU A 577 -17.61 -21.07 24.59
CA LEU A 577 -17.01 -20.03 23.79
C LEU A 577 -18.04 -19.03 23.26
N ALA A 578 -19.24 -19.52 22.88
CA ALA A 578 -20.35 -18.66 22.48
C ALA A 578 -20.73 -17.70 23.60
N ASP A 579 -20.85 -18.22 24.84
CA ASP A 579 -21.17 -17.42 26.01
C ASP A 579 -20.04 -16.45 26.37
N HIS A 580 -18.77 -16.88 26.23
CA HIS A 580 -17.62 -15.98 26.43
C HIS A 580 -17.59 -14.81 25.45
N VAL A 581 -17.83 -15.05 24.16
CA VAL A 581 -17.96 -14.00 23.15
C VAL A 581 -19.12 -13.06 23.52
N GLY A 582 -20.25 -13.59 23.94
CA GLY A 582 -21.41 -12.84 24.42
C GLY A 582 -21.07 -11.94 25.61
N ASP A 583 -20.32 -12.44 26.59
CA ASP A 583 -19.86 -11.69 27.76
C ASP A 583 -18.90 -10.53 27.37
N ARG A 584 -18.02 -10.75 26.37
CA ARG A 584 -17.13 -9.69 25.87
C ARG A 584 -17.94 -8.60 25.18
N VAL A 585 -18.89 -8.97 24.34
CA VAL A 585 -19.79 -8.02 23.67
C VAL A 585 -20.63 -7.27 24.70
N TRP A 586 -21.14 -7.94 25.75
CA TRP A 586 -21.90 -7.27 26.81
C TRP A 586 -21.04 -6.26 27.57
N ARG A 587 -19.79 -6.56 27.92
CA ARG A 587 -18.90 -5.59 28.59
C ARG A 587 -18.68 -4.35 27.76
N TRP A 588 -18.45 -4.50 26.45
CA TRP A 588 -18.33 -3.40 25.53
C TRP A 588 -19.64 -2.59 25.45
N LEU A 589 -20.78 -3.25 25.29
CA LEU A 589 -22.08 -2.63 25.15
C LEU A 589 -22.49 -1.90 26.42
N SER A 590 -22.34 -2.53 27.60
CA SER A 590 -22.68 -1.94 28.89
C SER A 590 -21.86 -0.67 29.18
N GLY A 591 -20.57 -0.67 28.85
CA GLY A 591 -19.75 0.55 28.98
C GLY A 591 -20.26 1.72 28.13
N ARG A 592 -20.75 1.45 26.92
CA ARG A 592 -21.37 2.48 26.08
C ARG A 592 -22.74 2.93 26.61
N VAL A 593 -23.54 1.97 27.09
CA VAL A 593 -24.82 2.29 27.73
C VAL A 593 -24.63 3.15 28.96
N ASP A 594 -23.68 2.82 29.84
CA ASP A 594 -23.36 3.59 31.04
C ASP A 594 -22.88 5.02 30.70
N THR A 595 -22.17 5.17 29.60
CA THR A 595 -21.72 6.49 29.12
C THR A 595 -22.88 7.33 28.61
N TRP A 596 -23.78 6.76 27.80
CA TRP A 596 -24.83 7.52 27.14
C TRP A 596 -26.10 7.67 27.95
N VAL A 597 -26.47 6.69 28.77
CA VAL A 597 -27.72 6.73 29.57
C VAL A 597 -27.78 7.94 30.50
N ARG A 598 -26.63 8.43 30.95
CA ARG A 598 -26.47 9.61 31.83
C ARG A 598 -26.05 10.87 31.07
N HIS A 599 -26.01 10.86 29.75
CA HIS A 599 -25.58 12.00 28.98
C HIS A 599 -26.66 13.09 28.98
N ASP A 600 -26.30 14.34 29.31
CA ASP A 600 -27.24 15.43 29.50
C ASP A 600 -27.93 15.86 28.20
N HIS A 601 -27.20 15.85 27.06
CA HIS A 601 -27.75 16.24 25.76
C HIS A 601 -28.72 15.18 25.22
N THR A 602 -30.02 15.43 25.35
CA THR A 602 -31.10 14.48 25.05
C THR A 602 -31.04 13.90 23.63
N ASP A 603 -30.82 14.73 22.62
CA ASP A 603 -30.79 14.24 21.22
C ASP A 603 -29.58 13.34 20.94
N ARG A 604 -28.40 13.69 21.46
CA ARG A 604 -27.18 12.86 21.36
C ARG A 604 -27.36 11.56 22.11
N ARG A 605 -27.91 11.61 23.34
CA ARG A 605 -28.18 10.38 24.13
C ARG A 605 -29.11 9.46 23.37
N ARG A 606 -30.26 9.96 22.90
CA ARG A 606 -31.25 9.19 22.17
C ARG A 606 -30.70 8.56 20.90
N SER A 607 -29.96 9.33 20.10
CA SER A 607 -29.35 8.82 18.88
C SER A 607 -28.36 7.69 19.18
N ASN A 608 -27.41 7.89 20.09
CA ASN A 608 -26.39 6.92 20.41
C ASN A 608 -26.95 5.66 21.10
N LEU A 609 -27.95 5.78 21.97
CA LEU A 609 -28.63 4.64 22.59
C LEU A 609 -29.45 3.85 21.56
N ALA A 610 -30.11 4.53 20.63
CA ALA A 610 -30.89 3.88 19.57
C ALA A 610 -30.03 3.05 18.63
N GLU A 611 -28.81 3.51 18.29
CA GLU A 611 -27.84 2.78 17.49
C GLU A 611 -27.42 1.45 18.13
N LEU A 612 -27.39 1.39 19.47
CA LEU A 612 -27.07 0.17 20.23
C LEU A 612 -28.25 -0.81 20.34
N GLY A 613 -29.44 -0.43 19.89
CA GLY A 613 -30.64 -1.26 20.02
C GLY A 613 -30.56 -2.58 19.27
N ARG A 614 -30.15 -2.55 17.99
CA ARG A 614 -29.96 -3.78 17.20
C ARG A 614 -28.84 -4.68 17.76
N PRO A 615 -27.66 -4.18 18.14
CA PRO A 615 -26.65 -4.96 18.85
C PRO A 615 -27.17 -5.63 20.11
N LEU A 616 -27.92 -4.93 20.94
CA LEU A 616 -28.51 -5.52 22.16
C LEU A 616 -29.51 -6.64 21.82
N ALA A 617 -30.38 -6.44 20.84
CA ALA A 617 -31.32 -7.47 20.41
C ALA A 617 -30.59 -8.75 19.96
N ARG A 618 -29.55 -8.62 19.10
CA ARG A 618 -28.77 -9.75 18.62
C ARG A 618 -27.98 -10.44 19.74
N LEU A 619 -27.43 -9.67 20.68
CA LEU A 619 -26.78 -10.23 21.86
C LEU A 619 -27.73 -11.09 22.68
N LEU A 620 -28.93 -10.59 22.99
CA LEU A 620 -29.96 -11.34 23.76
C LEU A 620 -30.43 -12.62 23.03
N GLU A 621 -30.42 -12.62 21.71
CA GLU A 621 -30.71 -13.79 20.88
C GLU A 621 -29.55 -14.79 20.84
N ALA A 622 -28.30 -14.33 20.97
CA ALA A 622 -27.07 -15.11 20.82
C ALA A 622 -26.63 -15.82 22.12
N VAL A 623 -26.85 -15.21 23.30
CA VAL A 623 -26.34 -15.73 24.59
C VAL A 623 -27.25 -16.82 25.21
N SER A 624 -26.73 -17.54 26.19
CA SER A 624 -27.52 -18.49 27.00
C SER A 624 -28.57 -17.76 27.85
N ASP A 625 -29.56 -18.52 28.34
CA ASP A 625 -30.62 -17.96 29.22
C ASP A 625 -30.03 -17.38 30.52
N GLU A 626 -28.97 -17.99 31.06
CA GLU A 626 -28.27 -17.49 32.25
C GLU A 626 -27.60 -16.15 32.00
N CYS A 627 -26.87 -16.04 30.91
CA CYS A 627 -26.22 -14.79 30.49
C CYS A 627 -27.30 -13.72 30.17
N GLY A 628 -28.37 -14.08 29.48
CA GLY A 628 -29.51 -13.20 29.18
C GLY A 628 -30.19 -12.68 30.44
N ALA A 629 -30.34 -13.50 31.48
CA ALA A 629 -30.88 -13.08 32.78
C ALA A 629 -29.95 -12.10 33.50
N SER A 630 -28.64 -12.30 33.42
CA SER A 630 -27.63 -11.36 33.96
C SER A 630 -27.68 -10.01 33.28
N ILE A 631 -27.73 -9.98 31.94
CA ILE A 631 -27.89 -8.75 31.15
C ILE A 631 -29.19 -8.01 31.52
N THR A 632 -30.29 -8.75 31.58
CA THR A 632 -31.60 -8.19 31.98
C THR A 632 -31.56 -7.56 33.37
N LYS A 633 -30.88 -8.19 34.34
CA LYS A 633 -30.70 -7.65 35.69
C LYS A 633 -29.94 -6.35 35.68
N ALA A 634 -28.87 -6.22 34.88
CA ALA A 634 -28.07 -5.03 34.75
C ALA A 634 -28.88 -3.88 34.11
N LEU A 635 -29.65 -4.16 33.04
CA LEU A 635 -30.46 -3.16 32.36
C LEU A 635 -31.61 -2.65 33.26
N ARG A 636 -32.20 -3.50 34.09
CA ARG A 636 -33.21 -3.10 35.10
C ARG A 636 -32.67 -2.21 36.19
N ALA A 637 -31.40 -2.31 36.51
CA ALA A 637 -30.71 -1.43 37.47
C ALA A 637 -30.26 -0.07 36.88
N ALA A 638 -30.31 0.06 35.56
CA ALA A 638 -29.90 1.29 34.87
C ALA A 638 -30.91 2.43 35.06
N ASP A 639 -30.47 3.65 34.77
CA ASP A 639 -31.28 4.84 34.75
C ASP A 639 -32.51 4.71 33.83
N ASP A 640 -33.60 5.44 34.09
CA ASP A 640 -34.85 5.37 33.32
C ASP A 640 -34.68 5.78 31.85
N ASN A 641 -33.67 6.57 31.49
CA ASN A 641 -33.31 6.89 30.11
C ASN A 641 -32.93 5.66 29.29
N VAL A 642 -32.65 4.51 29.93
CA VAL A 642 -32.36 3.25 29.23
C VAL A 642 -33.50 2.80 28.30
N VAL A 643 -34.73 3.34 28.47
CA VAL A 643 -35.84 3.08 27.53
C VAL A 643 -35.52 3.53 26.11
N GLU A 644 -34.63 4.52 25.92
CA GLU A 644 -34.16 5.01 24.64
C GLU A 644 -33.28 3.95 23.90
N LEU A 645 -32.74 2.96 24.62
CA LEU A 645 -32.09 1.76 24.10
C LEU A 645 -33.09 0.58 23.97
N LEU A 646 -33.92 0.36 25.02
CA LEU A 646 -34.76 -0.84 25.10
C LEU A 646 -35.83 -0.88 24.01
N VAL A 647 -36.46 0.24 23.68
CA VAL A 647 -37.47 0.32 22.61
C VAL A 647 -36.88 -0.01 21.24
N PRO A 648 -35.78 0.56 20.79
CA PRO A 648 -35.08 0.14 19.57
C PRO A 648 -34.66 -1.35 19.57
N ALA A 649 -34.19 -1.86 20.71
CA ALA A 649 -33.79 -3.27 20.83
C ALA A 649 -34.99 -4.21 20.66
N LEU A 650 -36.12 -3.91 21.32
CA LEU A 650 -37.36 -4.68 21.19
C LEU A 650 -37.92 -4.64 19.75
N ARG A 651 -37.80 -3.50 19.06
CA ARG A 651 -38.19 -3.36 17.64
C ARG A 651 -37.29 -4.15 16.68
N ALA A 652 -36.00 -4.30 17.02
CA ALA A 652 -35.03 -5.05 16.23
C ALA A 652 -35.08 -6.57 16.50
N HIS A 653 -35.73 -6.99 17.62
CA HIS A 653 -35.85 -8.39 18.00
C HIS A 653 -36.68 -9.20 16.99
N ARG A 654 -36.32 -10.47 16.79
CA ARG A 654 -37.03 -11.42 15.90
C ARG A 654 -37.68 -12.53 16.75
N PRO A 655 -38.93 -12.87 16.52
CA PRO A 655 -39.58 -14.01 17.20
C PRO A 655 -38.89 -15.35 16.88
N PRO A 656 -38.94 -16.37 17.79
CA PRO A 656 -39.65 -16.37 19.07
C PRO A 656 -38.90 -15.62 20.17
N SER A 657 -39.65 -14.93 21.04
CA SER A 657 -39.09 -14.16 22.15
C SER A 657 -38.61 -15.07 23.29
N ARG A 658 -37.34 -14.92 23.65
CA ARG A 658 -36.74 -15.57 24.83
C ARG A 658 -37.22 -14.91 26.14
N ALA A 659 -37.08 -15.63 27.25
CA ALA A 659 -37.48 -15.14 28.59
C ALA A 659 -36.82 -13.78 28.93
N ALA A 660 -35.57 -13.58 28.59
CA ALA A 660 -34.83 -12.30 28.77
C ALA A 660 -35.50 -11.16 28.03
N VAL A 661 -35.90 -11.33 26.78
CA VAL A 661 -36.56 -10.32 25.95
C VAL A 661 -37.92 -9.94 26.51
N VAL A 662 -38.73 -10.96 26.95
CA VAL A 662 -40.02 -10.73 27.59
C VAL A 662 -39.85 -9.94 28.89
N ALA A 663 -38.83 -10.25 29.67
CA ALA A 663 -38.52 -9.56 30.92
C ALA A 663 -38.10 -8.10 30.70
N ILE A 664 -37.36 -7.81 29.62
CA ILE A 664 -36.98 -6.47 29.19
C ILE A 664 -38.20 -5.72 28.67
N ALA A 665 -39.07 -6.34 27.88
CA ALA A 665 -40.31 -5.74 27.41
C ALA A 665 -41.23 -5.31 28.58
N GLN A 666 -41.28 -6.13 29.63
CA GLN A 666 -42.05 -5.81 30.86
C GLN A 666 -41.42 -4.65 31.59
N ASP A 667 -40.11 -4.59 31.81
CA ASP A 667 -39.42 -3.45 32.43
C ASP A 667 -39.59 -2.17 31.63
N CYS A 668 -39.48 -2.25 30.32
CA CYS A 668 -39.67 -1.13 29.39
C CYS A 668 -41.10 -0.57 29.49
N ARG A 669 -42.11 -1.47 29.48
CA ARG A 669 -43.53 -1.08 29.68
C ARG A 669 -43.70 -0.36 31.02
N ASP A 670 -43.20 -0.90 32.12
CA ASP A 670 -43.38 -0.36 33.45
C ASP A 670 -42.74 1.02 33.61
N ARG A 671 -41.55 1.26 33.00
CA ARG A 671 -40.88 2.56 32.96
C ARG A 671 -41.64 3.57 32.10
N LEU A 672 -42.07 3.18 30.89
CA LEU A 672 -42.86 4.05 30.02
C LEU A 672 -44.22 4.41 30.65
N THR A 673 -44.85 3.48 31.33
CA THR A 673 -46.12 3.75 32.09
C THR A 673 -45.87 4.82 33.16
N ARG A 674 -44.81 4.65 33.99
CA ARG A 674 -44.47 5.66 35.00
C ARG A 674 -44.22 7.05 34.38
N LEU A 675 -43.54 7.10 33.22
CA LEU A 675 -43.26 8.35 32.56
C LEU A 675 -44.52 9.04 31.98
N VAL A 676 -45.45 8.23 31.42
CA VAL A 676 -46.71 8.73 30.86
C VAL A 676 -47.67 9.22 31.98
N ASP A 677 -47.76 8.46 33.11
CA ASP A 677 -48.63 8.74 34.22
C ASP A 677 -48.09 9.81 35.18
N SER A 678 -46.79 10.13 35.11
CA SER A 678 -46.22 11.19 35.95
C SER A 678 -46.84 12.58 35.58
N PRO A 679 -47.00 13.49 36.52
CA PRO A 679 -47.54 14.80 36.21
C PRO A 679 -46.61 15.53 35.24
N GLY A 680 -47.18 16.25 34.24
CA GLY A 680 -46.43 17.10 33.34
C GLY A 680 -45.73 18.23 34.07
N ARG A 681 -44.74 18.81 33.44
CA ARG A 681 -44.09 20.04 33.97
C ARG A 681 -45.14 21.14 34.17
N ALA A 682 -45.16 21.75 35.35
CA ALA A 682 -46.03 22.88 35.61
C ALA A 682 -45.62 24.10 34.73
N GLU A 683 -46.61 24.91 34.30
CA GLU A 683 -46.35 26.03 33.38
C GLU A 683 -45.41 27.11 33.97
N ASP A 684 -45.26 27.13 35.27
CA ASP A 684 -44.39 28.05 36.04
C ASP A 684 -43.07 27.40 36.48
N ASP A 685 -42.80 26.13 36.10
CA ASP A 685 -41.58 25.42 36.50
C ASP A 685 -40.48 25.55 35.44
N TRP A 686 -39.62 26.52 35.61
CA TRP A 686 -38.45 26.79 34.77
C TRP A 686 -37.17 26.05 35.23
N SER A 687 -37.28 25.11 36.19
CA SER A 687 -36.09 24.36 36.64
C SER A 687 -35.56 23.43 35.58
N ILE A 688 -34.23 23.34 35.48
CA ILE A 688 -33.50 22.42 34.62
C ILE A 688 -32.53 21.65 35.54
N GLU A 689 -32.66 20.34 35.58
CA GLU A 689 -31.71 19.48 36.28
C GLU A 689 -30.46 19.35 35.40
N TRP A 690 -29.32 19.74 35.93
CA TRP A 690 -28.02 19.62 35.26
C TRP A 690 -26.91 19.70 36.30
N THR A 691 -25.84 18.95 36.10
CA THR A 691 -24.65 18.91 36.97
C THR A 691 -23.40 19.20 36.13
N GLY A 692 -22.63 20.21 36.51
CA GLY A 692 -21.44 20.63 35.81
C GLY A 692 -20.16 19.97 36.30
N CYS A 693 -19.02 20.49 35.88
CA CYS A 693 -17.68 19.97 36.22
C CYS A 693 -17.25 20.26 37.69
N GLY A 694 -18.08 20.90 38.50
CA GLY A 694 -17.79 21.24 39.90
C GLY A 694 -16.98 22.54 40.12
N CYS A 695 -16.63 23.28 39.06
CA CYS A 695 -15.99 24.59 39.20
C CYS A 695 -16.98 25.67 39.68
N GLY A 696 -16.48 26.82 40.12
CA GLY A 696 -17.29 27.89 40.64
C GLY A 696 -18.34 28.41 39.64
N GLU A 697 -18.00 28.48 38.37
CA GLU A 697 -18.93 28.89 37.31
C GLU A 697 -20.02 27.84 37.09
N CYS A 698 -19.68 26.53 37.08
CA CYS A 698 -20.69 25.49 36.97
C CYS A 698 -21.65 25.44 38.17
N LEU A 699 -21.17 25.56 39.40
CA LEU A 699 -21.99 25.59 40.58
C LEU A 699 -23.02 26.78 40.53
N ARG A 700 -22.58 27.94 40.02
CA ARG A 700 -23.45 29.07 39.81
C ARG A 700 -24.47 28.86 38.69
N LEU A 701 -24.04 28.21 37.59
CA LEU A 701 -24.93 27.82 36.50
C LEU A 701 -25.98 26.80 36.98
N GLU A 702 -25.61 25.81 37.79
CA GLU A 702 -26.50 24.83 38.42
C GLU A 702 -27.55 25.53 39.27
N THR A 703 -27.14 26.52 40.08
CA THR A 703 -28.05 27.30 40.91
C THR A 703 -29.09 28.04 40.07
N PHE A 704 -28.67 28.69 38.98
CA PHE A 704 -29.59 29.35 38.05
C PHE A 704 -30.51 28.32 37.36
N LEU A 705 -29.94 27.24 36.84
CA LEU A 705 -30.70 26.21 36.14
C LEU A 705 -31.74 25.56 37.06
N GLY A 706 -31.39 25.22 38.30
CA GLY A 706 -32.27 24.58 39.28
C GLY A 706 -33.39 25.49 39.82
N SER A 707 -33.34 26.82 39.59
CA SER A 707 -34.41 27.75 40.01
C SER A 707 -35.67 27.56 39.20
N ARG A 708 -36.84 27.34 39.87
CA ARG A 708 -38.16 27.22 39.26
C ARG A 708 -38.72 28.53 38.71
N SER A 709 -38.35 29.66 39.30
CA SER A 709 -38.92 30.96 38.98
C SER A 709 -37.98 31.87 38.22
N GLU A 710 -36.67 31.67 38.32
CA GLU A 710 -35.69 32.52 37.64
C GLU A 710 -35.54 32.08 36.17
N ARG A 711 -36.06 32.94 35.26
CA ARG A 711 -36.01 32.71 33.82
C ARG A 711 -34.76 33.30 33.19
N THR A 712 -34.27 34.45 33.70
CA THR A 712 -33.17 35.21 33.12
C THR A 712 -32.10 35.48 34.16
N HIS A 713 -30.82 35.32 33.82
CA HIS A 713 -29.68 35.60 34.69
C HIS A 713 -28.64 36.44 33.97
N GLU A 714 -28.29 37.60 34.56
CA GLU A 714 -27.20 38.44 34.05
C GLU A 714 -25.94 38.24 34.87
N TRP A 715 -24.87 37.87 34.18
CA TRP A 715 -23.65 37.49 34.86
C TRP A 715 -22.41 38.20 34.25
N PRO A 716 -21.90 39.27 34.91
CA PRO A 716 -20.61 39.85 34.55
C PRO A 716 -19.49 38.82 34.76
N LEU A 717 -18.84 38.39 33.68
CA LEU A 717 -17.87 37.28 33.73
C LEU A 717 -16.69 37.53 32.79
N ALA A 718 -15.50 37.15 33.20
CA ALA A 718 -14.30 37.22 32.38
C ALA A 718 -14.38 36.28 31.13
N LYS A 719 -13.64 36.60 30.08
CA LYS A 719 -13.70 35.85 28.80
C LYS A 719 -13.57 34.32 28.96
N PRO A 720 -12.59 33.80 29.72
CA PRO A 720 -12.46 32.36 29.91
C PRO A 720 -13.70 31.71 30.55
N GLY A 721 -14.24 32.34 31.62
CA GLY A 721 -15.43 31.84 32.28
C GLY A 721 -16.67 31.87 31.35
N ARG A 722 -16.85 32.94 30.52
CA ARG A 722 -17.94 32.97 29.55
C ARG A 722 -17.80 31.85 28.52
N GLN A 723 -16.60 31.62 27.98
CA GLN A 723 -16.35 30.52 27.03
C GLN A 723 -16.62 29.16 27.66
N HIS A 724 -16.27 28.98 28.93
CA HIS A 724 -16.59 27.78 29.68
C HIS A 724 -18.10 27.56 29.81
N VAL A 725 -18.85 28.57 30.28
CA VAL A 725 -20.30 28.46 30.45
C VAL A 725 -21.02 28.26 29.11
N HIS A 726 -20.62 28.97 28.03
CA HIS A 726 -21.15 28.75 26.68
C HIS A 726 -20.98 27.27 26.25
N ARG A 727 -19.77 26.74 26.40
CA ARG A 727 -19.48 25.34 26.03
C ARG A 727 -20.33 24.37 26.86
N GLN A 728 -20.46 24.57 28.17
CA GLN A 728 -21.27 23.70 29.03
C GLN A 728 -22.75 23.68 28.61
N ILE A 729 -23.32 24.81 28.23
CA ILE A 729 -24.70 24.91 27.75
C ILE A 729 -24.85 24.20 26.39
N ASP A 730 -23.92 24.45 25.48
CA ASP A 730 -23.94 23.86 24.12
C ASP A 730 -23.72 22.35 24.16
N ASP A 731 -22.72 21.89 24.91
CA ASP A 731 -22.36 20.45 25.02
C ASP A 731 -23.52 19.64 25.66
N ALA A 732 -24.21 20.21 26.64
CA ALA A 732 -25.37 19.58 27.28
C ALA A 732 -26.68 19.81 26.52
N GLY A 733 -26.70 20.64 25.48
CA GLY A 733 -27.92 20.95 24.70
C GLY A 733 -29.03 21.54 25.55
N LEU A 734 -28.69 22.39 26.55
CA LEU A 734 -29.64 22.95 27.46
C LEU A 734 -30.58 23.97 26.75
N PRO A 735 -31.87 23.97 27.07
CA PRO A 735 -32.84 24.90 26.48
C PRO A 735 -32.67 26.35 27.02
N VAL A 736 -31.43 26.86 26.92
CA VAL A 736 -31.01 28.17 27.42
C VAL A 736 -30.38 28.97 26.28
N ARG A 737 -30.98 30.13 26.00
CA ARG A 737 -30.36 31.12 25.12
C ARG A 737 -29.25 31.83 25.90
N HIS A 738 -28.04 31.87 25.34
CA HIS A 738 -26.92 32.54 25.98
C HIS A 738 -26.27 33.55 25.02
N THR A 739 -26.17 34.81 25.48
CA THR A 739 -25.61 35.90 24.70
C THR A 739 -24.63 36.73 25.55
N THR A 740 -23.66 37.34 24.87
CA THR A 740 -22.71 38.24 25.56
C THR A 740 -22.99 39.69 25.21
N ARG A 741 -23.43 40.50 26.17
CA ARG A 741 -23.53 41.93 26.05
C ARG A 741 -22.15 42.58 26.22
N ARG A 742 -21.64 43.20 25.16
CA ARG A 742 -20.29 43.78 25.08
C ARG A 742 -20.23 45.24 25.59
N GLN A 743 -20.93 45.56 26.66
CA GLN A 743 -20.90 46.86 27.32
C GLN A 743 -20.35 46.72 28.74
N GLY A 744 -19.41 47.58 29.14
CA GLY A 744 -18.70 47.47 30.41
C GLY A 744 -17.53 46.47 30.42
N ARG A 745 -16.79 46.37 31.53
CA ARG A 745 -15.74 45.36 31.76
C ARG A 745 -15.87 44.85 33.21
N PRO A 746 -15.99 43.52 33.43
CA PRO A 746 -16.12 42.46 32.44
C PRO A 746 -17.43 42.53 31.64
N PHE A 747 -17.46 41.88 30.43
CA PHE A 747 -18.70 41.79 29.66
C PHE A 747 -19.72 40.91 30.38
N THR A 748 -20.99 41.20 30.18
CA THR A 748 -22.08 40.48 30.84
C THR A 748 -22.57 39.33 29.97
N LEU A 749 -22.53 38.10 30.50
CA LEU A 749 -23.21 36.95 29.96
C LEU A 749 -24.68 37.03 30.38
N THR A 750 -25.59 36.99 29.42
CA THR A 750 -27.05 36.91 29.66
C THR A 750 -27.51 35.50 29.29
N LEU A 751 -28.10 34.83 30.27
CA LEU A 751 -28.70 33.51 30.14
C LEU A 751 -30.22 33.65 30.23
N GLU A 752 -30.94 32.99 29.32
CA GLU A 752 -32.40 32.99 29.29
C GLU A 752 -32.93 31.59 29.03
N LYS A 753 -33.66 30.98 29.98
CA LYS A 753 -34.37 29.72 29.77
C LYS A 753 -35.49 29.92 28.76
N THR A 754 -35.58 29.00 27.80
CA THR A 754 -36.49 29.16 26.65
C THR A 754 -37.72 28.25 26.76
N GLU A 755 -38.80 28.59 26.03
CA GLU A 755 -40.00 27.75 25.94
C GLU A 755 -39.71 26.33 25.38
N ALA A 756 -38.55 26.11 24.77
CA ALA A 756 -38.10 24.80 24.33
C ALA A 756 -38.07 23.77 25.48
N LEU A 757 -37.89 24.22 26.72
CA LEU A 757 -37.97 23.38 27.93
C LEU A 757 -39.33 22.64 28.03
N PHE A 758 -40.43 23.35 27.85
CA PHE A 758 -41.79 22.80 27.93
C PHE A 758 -42.10 21.94 26.70
N GLN A 759 -41.62 22.37 25.54
CA GLN A 759 -41.77 21.64 24.30
C GLN A 759 -41.04 20.27 24.37
N GLN A 760 -39.81 20.25 24.88
CA GLN A 760 -39.05 19.03 25.09
C GLN A 760 -39.76 18.05 26.05
N ASP A 761 -40.35 18.53 27.16
CA ASP A 761 -41.13 17.69 28.09
C ASP A 761 -42.36 17.08 27.38
N GLN A 762 -43.14 17.89 26.64
CA GLN A 762 -44.29 17.41 25.88
C GLN A 762 -43.90 16.40 24.80
N ASP A 763 -42.81 16.63 24.08
CA ASP A 763 -42.33 15.73 23.02
C ASP A 763 -41.88 14.41 23.61
N THR A 764 -41.15 14.43 24.73
CA THR A 764 -40.72 13.23 25.46
C THR A 764 -41.92 12.39 25.88
N ARG A 765 -42.98 13.01 26.45
CA ARG A 765 -44.19 12.29 26.86
C ARG A 765 -44.98 11.73 25.68
N ARG A 766 -45.10 12.51 24.60
CA ARG A 766 -45.77 12.03 23.37
C ARG A 766 -45.02 10.83 22.77
N GLN A 767 -43.68 10.86 22.80
CA GLN A 767 -42.88 9.75 22.36
C GLN A 767 -43.05 8.53 23.27
N ALA A 768 -42.96 8.72 24.59
CA ALA A 768 -43.17 7.65 25.55
C ALA A 768 -44.53 6.96 25.41
N LYS A 769 -45.60 7.75 25.16
CA LYS A 769 -46.92 7.16 24.89
C LYS A 769 -46.96 6.32 23.63
N ARG A 770 -46.39 6.82 22.52
CA ARG A 770 -46.30 6.03 21.28
C ARG A 770 -45.51 4.72 21.48
N ASP A 771 -44.41 4.78 22.21
CA ASP A 771 -43.57 3.63 22.49
C ASP A 771 -44.27 2.64 23.41
N LEU A 772 -44.99 3.10 24.42
CA LEU A 772 -45.82 2.29 25.32
C LEU A 772 -46.91 1.53 24.53
N ASP A 773 -47.67 2.27 23.69
CA ASP A 773 -48.72 1.66 22.85
C ASP A 773 -48.16 0.58 21.93
N TRP A 774 -46.96 0.85 21.36
CA TRP A 774 -46.28 -0.14 20.51
C TRP A 774 -45.82 -1.38 21.34
N VAL A 775 -45.14 -1.18 22.46
CA VAL A 775 -44.65 -2.31 23.31
C VAL A 775 -45.80 -3.19 23.77
N VAL A 776 -46.89 -2.61 24.23
CA VAL A 776 -48.09 -3.33 24.67
C VAL A 776 -48.69 -4.10 23.51
N SER A 777 -48.76 -3.49 22.33
CA SER A 777 -49.32 -4.13 21.16
C SER A 777 -48.43 -5.27 20.61
N ALA A 778 -47.11 -5.15 20.73
CA ALA A 778 -46.17 -6.14 20.21
C ALA A 778 -46.04 -7.40 21.11
N PHE A 779 -46.21 -7.25 22.41
CA PHE A 779 -45.91 -8.34 23.36
C PHE A 779 -47.13 -8.86 24.11
N TRP A 780 -48.28 -8.16 24.13
CA TRP A 780 -49.48 -8.51 24.96
C TRP A 780 -50.83 -8.40 24.25
N ARG A 781 -50.93 -8.22 22.93
CA ARG A 781 -52.23 -8.10 22.22
C ARG A 781 -53.06 -9.36 22.15
N ASP A 782 -52.47 -10.57 22.41
CA ASP A 782 -53.14 -11.86 22.29
C ASP A 782 -53.33 -12.59 23.67
N SER A 783 -53.23 -11.87 24.79
CA SER A 783 -53.45 -12.41 26.13
C SER A 783 -54.75 -11.93 26.77
#